data_9581c9796f4d96d24525b312724a37a0
#
_entry.id   9581c9796f4d96d24525b312724a37a0
#
_cell.length_a   1.000
_cell.length_b   1.000
_cell.length_c   1.000
_cell.angle_alpha   90.00
_cell.angle_beta   90.00
_cell.angle_gamma   90.00
#
_symmetry.space_group_name_H-M   'P 1'
#
loop_
_entity.id
_entity.type
_entity.pdbx_description
1 polymer ?
#
loop_
_entity_poly.entity_id
_entity_poly.type
_entity_poly.pdbx_seq_one_letter_code
_entity_poly.pdbx_strand_id
1 'polypeptide(L)'
;MTYAFDPLVPRDIDRPSPVDVTRPLDEEASLAMDEAKIFAAPADPAERPAWRRRLHEWREDSRRRHAYRGERYAHPDARWAAGCSTVAQVWLWDELLFDFTAQRFTPERLVEDARERFGGLDAVVLWHAYPVIGIDQRNQWDFYRDVPGLTDLVEDLHRAGLRVFVDYNPWDTGTRRGRDDATELAALVADLGADGVFLDTLKKADPELVARLDEARPGIVLEGESKLAVARIEDHAASWAQFFADSDVPGVLRAHWYERRHMQHHIRRWHRDHSEELQSAWLNGVGVMVWEVVFGVWVGWSARDSATVRRMVRIQRAARELLIEGDWTPLAPLADAAEEAGVYASLWERGGVRLWTVVNRGDHEWTGPLLSGASSPVVTVPGRGIAAVAEADDESPDWWPGLARAIAEADHDRDDDARFPHRPARRIAPPALPRDDDAPDPGPGVDLPEGPYALTVRYRARETGMYQGAPYVDEWKPLPPRLHDARTLQREGLLAGRVRVAATEVTAGEFRRFVEESGYRPLVPTRFAGDEGDPDAPAVLVDLEDARAYCAWRGGRLPTEDEWQLAADDPGFRRSEPAVWNWTESEHSDGRTRFVMLKGGSDRGATGSDWYVEQGRQSADYAVKLLRPGLGLGRSTAIGFRCAWDLDENVAPHEEER
;
A
#
# COMPACT_ATOMS: atom_id res chain seq x y z
N MET A 1 -0.75 16.72 -18.12
CA MET A 1 -2.11 16.68 -17.55
C MET A 1 -2.20 17.65 -16.40
N THR A 2 -3.24 18.47 -16.37
CA THR A 2 -3.52 19.28 -15.18
C THR A 2 -4.34 18.43 -14.23
N TYR A 3 -3.83 18.13 -13.04
CA TYR A 3 -4.62 17.47 -12.01
C TYR A 3 -5.85 18.30 -11.67
N ALA A 4 -6.98 17.65 -11.41
CA ALA A 4 -8.20 18.35 -10.95
C ALA A 4 -8.04 18.96 -9.55
N PHE A 5 -6.94 18.65 -8.87
CA PHE A 5 -6.55 19.16 -7.55
C PHE A 5 -5.03 19.20 -7.43
N ASP A 6 -4.50 20.05 -6.57
CA ASP A 6 -3.10 20.02 -6.18
C ASP A 6 -2.92 18.98 -5.04
N PRO A 7 -2.25 17.86 -5.29
CA PRO A 7 -2.07 16.84 -4.27
C PRO A 7 -1.10 17.25 -3.16
N LEU A 8 -0.33 18.32 -3.34
CA LEU A 8 0.55 18.88 -2.33
C LEU A 8 -0.21 19.77 -1.33
N VAL A 9 -1.44 20.17 -1.64
CA VAL A 9 -2.27 20.95 -0.76
C VAL A 9 -3.15 20.04 0.09
N PRO A 10 -3.06 20.07 1.44
CA PRO A 10 -3.93 19.31 2.32
C PRO A 10 -5.40 19.62 2.05
N ARG A 11 -6.23 18.60 2.00
CA ARG A 11 -7.68 18.72 1.94
C ARG A 11 -8.27 18.46 3.32
N ASP A 12 -9.41 19.09 3.58
CA ASP A 12 -10.19 18.77 4.76
C ASP A 12 -10.62 17.31 4.73
N ILE A 13 -10.61 16.68 5.91
CA ILE A 13 -11.13 15.33 6.08
C ILE A 13 -12.64 15.37 5.97
N ASP A 14 -13.22 14.50 5.16
CA ASP A 14 -14.66 14.32 5.12
C ASP A 14 -15.16 13.86 6.51
N ARG A 15 -16.15 14.56 7.01
CA ARG A 15 -16.86 14.22 8.25
C ARG A 15 -18.16 13.51 7.93
N PRO A 16 -18.74 12.78 8.90
CA PRO A 16 -20.05 12.19 8.70
C PRO A 16 -21.07 13.23 8.27
N SER A 17 -21.81 12.91 7.20
CA SER A 17 -22.85 13.80 6.67
C SER A 17 -24.07 13.76 7.56
N PRO A 18 -24.58 14.90 8.03
CA PRO A 18 -25.78 14.95 8.82
C PRO A 18 -27.00 14.46 8.03
N VAL A 19 -27.93 13.81 8.71
CA VAL A 19 -29.17 13.29 8.14
C VAL A 19 -30.34 14.04 8.76
N ASP A 20 -30.99 14.91 7.98
CA ASP A 20 -32.13 15.68 8.44
C ASP A 20 -33.40 14.80 8.44
N VAL A 21 -34.00 14.60 9.60
CA VAL A 21 -35.22 13.83 9.81
C VAL A 21 -36.44 14.73 10.11
N THR A 22 -36.27 16.03 10.18
CA THR A 22 -37.30 17.00 10.62
C THR A 22 -38.27 17.40 9.51
N ARG A 23 -37.86 17.24 8.24
CA ARG A 23 -38.66 17.57 7.04
C ARG A 23 -38.79 16.35 6.12
N PRO A 24 -39.76 16.26 5.20
CA PRO A 24 -39.81 15.22 4.18
C PRO A 24 -38.51 15.17 3.36
N LEU A 25 -38.15 14.00 2.84
CA LEU A 25 -37.03 13.85 1.91
C LEU A 25 -37.42 14.49 0.57
N ASP A 26 -36.82 15.61 0.26
CA ASP A 26 -36.92 16.25 -1.08
C ASP A 26 -35.72 15.87 -1.96
N GLU A 27 -35.74 16.32 -3.20
CA GLU A 27 -34.70 15.99 -4.19
C GLU A 27 -33.33 16.55 -3.77
N GLU A 28 -33.28 17.77 -3.22
CA GLU A 28 -32.03 18.41 -2.75
C GLU A 28 -31.40 17.61 -1.61
N ALA A 29 -32.20 17.22 -0.61
CA ALA A 29 -31.73 16.41 0.50
C ALA A 29 -31.28 15.03 0.05
N SER A 30 -32.02 14.41 -0.88
CA SER A 30 -31.66 13.11 -1.44
C SER A 30 -30.33 13.15 -2.21
N LEU A 31 -30.11 14.17 -3.04
CA LEU A 31 -28.84 14.37 -3.76
C LEU A 31 -27.67 14.66 -2.82
N ALA A 32 -27.90 15.43 -1.74
CA ALA A 32 -26.89 15.68 -0.71
C ALA A 32 -26.47 14.38 -0.01
N MET A 33 -27.42 13.46 0.24
CA MET A 33 -27.11 12.14 0.79
C MET A 33 -26.36 11.24 -0.20
N ASP A 34 -26.56 11.39 -1.51
CA ASP A 34 -25.75 10.68 -2.54
C ASP A 34 -24.26 11.03 -2.44
N GLU A 35 -23.94 12.22 -1.94
CA GLU A 35 -22.57 12.72 -1.80
C GLU A 35 -21.90 12.32 -0.47
N ALA A 36 -22.60 11.73 0.48
CA ALA A 36 -22.03 11.25 1.73
C ALA A 36 -20.99 10.15 1.51
N LYS A 37 -20.04 10.00 2.42
CA LYS A 37 -19.24 8.78 2.60
C LYS A 37 -19.82 7.92 3.73
N ILE A 38 -20.15 8.59 4.83
CA ILE A 38 -20.73 8.02 6.02
C ILE A 38 -21.88 8.93 6.49
N PHE A 39 -22.98 8.35 6.87
CA PHE A 39 -24.11 9.06 7.45
C PHE A 39 -23.92 9.22 8.96
N ALA A 40 -23.96 10.46 9.44
CA ALA A 40 -23.91 10.73 10.86
C ALA A 40 -25.15 10.15 11.57
N ALA A 41 -24.95 9.52 12.69
CA ALA A 41 -26.02 9.02 13.52
C ALA A 41 -26.41 10.03 14.61
N PRO A 42 -27.69 10.06 15.05
CA PRO A 42 -28.12 10.94 16.13
C PRO A 42 -27.55 10.49 17.47
N ALA A 43 -27.16 11.47 18.30
CA ALA A 43 -26.69 11.23 19.65
C ALA A 43 -27.83 10.73 20.54
N ASP A 44 -29.04 11.29 20.37
CA ASP A 44 -30.24 10.85 21.11
C ASP A 44 -30.76 9.50 20.55
N PRO A 45 -30.77 8.43 21.36
CA PRO A 45 -31.35 7.13 20.96
C PRO A 45 -32.79 7.22 20.48
N ALA A 46 -33.59 8.16 21.02
CA ALA A 46 -34.99 8.33 20.64
C ALA A 46 -35.16 8.78 19.16
N GLU A 47 -34.19 9.42 18.58
CA GLU A 47 -34.21 9.86 17.17
C GLU A 47 -33.77 8.76 16.18
N ARG A 48 -33.09 7.71 16.62
CA ARG A 48 -32.57 6.63 15.76
C ARG A 48 -33.65 5.90 14.93
N PRO A 49 -34.86 5.63 15.41
CA PRO A 49 -35.88 5.03 14.56
C PRO A 49 -36.29 5.91 13.37
N ALA A 50 -36.40 7.22 13.57
CA ALA A 50 -36.71 8.16 12.51
C ALA A 50 -35.52 8.28 11.52
N TRP A 51 -34.30 8.31 12.05
CA TRP A 51 -33.06 8.32 11.25
C TRP A 51 -32.95 7.06 10.39
N ARG A 52 -33.15 5.85 10.90
CA ARG A 52 -33.14 4.62 10.09
C ARG A 52 -34.21 4.65 9.00
N ARG A 53 -35.44 5.13 9.28
CA ARG A 53 -36.46 5.31 8.23
C ARG A 53 -35.96 6.26 7.12
N ARG A 54 -35.35 7.37 7.48
CA ARG A 54 -34.78 8.32 6.49
C ARG A 54 -33.71 7.67 5.62
N LEU A 55 -32.83 6.84 6.17
CA LEU A 55 -31.83 6.10 5.39
C LEU A 55 -32.50 5.12 4.40
N HIS A 56 -33.60 4.46 4.80
CA HIS A 56 -34.36 3.60 3.91
C HIS A 56 -35.07 4.40 2.80
N GLU A 57 -35.73 5.51 3.14
CA GLU A 57 -36.37 6.40 2.18
C GLU A 57 -35.37 6.89 1.12
N TRP A 58 -34.20 7.34 1.55
CA TRP A 58 -33.15 7.74 0.65
C TRP A 58 -32.67 6.60 -0.25
N ARG A 59 -32.44 5.42 0.30
CA ARG A 59 -31.97 4.26 -0.49
C ARG A 59 -32.96 3.91 -1.60
N GLU A 60 -34.24 3.86 -1.29
CA GLU A 60 -35.31 3.57 -2.26
C GLU A 60 -35.43 4.67 -3.32
N ASP A 61 -35.33 5.94 -2.90
CA ASP A 61 -35.34 7.08 -3.80
C ASP A 61 -34.12 7.09 -4.74
N SER A 62 -32.95 6.92 -4.18
CA SER A 62 -31.68 6.92 -4.93
C SER A 62 -31.62 5.74 -5.92
N ARG A 63 -32.03 4.53 -5.50
CA ARG A 63 -32.11 3.37 -6.40
C ARG A 63 -33.06 3.61 -7.58
N ARG A 64 -34.21 4.24 -7.32
CA ARG A 64 -35.18 4.59 -8.36
C ARG A 64 -34.60 5.63 -9.35
N ARG A 65 -34.01 6.72 -8.85
CA ARG A 65 -33.38 7.78 -9.66
C ARG A 65 -32.28 7.25 -10.57
N HIS A 66 -31.50 6.31 -10.09
CA HIS A 66 -30.36 5.72 -10.81
C HIS A 66 -30.70 4.46 -11.58
N ALA A 67 -31.98 4.05 -11.63
CA ALA A 67 -32.44 2.81 -12.27
C ALA A 67 -31.61 1.58 -11.86
N TYR A 68 -31.25 1.52 -10.57
CA TYR A 68 -30.39 0.50 -9.99
C TYR A 68 -30.97 -0.91 -10.16
N ARG A 69 -30.18 -1.88 -10.62
CA ARG A 69 -30.56 -3.28 -10.84
C ARG A 69 -29.79 -4.28 -9.96
N GLY A 70 -28.54 -3.99 -9.63
CA GLY A 70 -27.70 -4.85 -8.84
C GLY A 70 -27.23 -6.13 -9.53
N GLU A 71 -27.18 -6.12 -10.86
CA GLU A 71 -26.88 -7.31 -11.69
C GLU A 71 -25.47 -7.84 -11.42
N ARG A 72 -24.48 -6.95 -11.28
CA ARG A 72 -23.09 -7.35 -11.03
C ARG A 72 -22.95 -8.12 -9.72
N TYR A 73 -23.64 -7.71 -8.67
CA TYR A 73 -23.59 -8.41 -7.37
C TYR A 73 -24.24 -9.80 -7.40
N ALA A 74 -25.08 -10.06 -8.40
CA ALA A 74 -25.71 -11.36 -8.63
C ALA A 74 -24.86 -12.26 -9.54
N HIS A 75 -23.81 -11.72 -10.20
CA HIS A 75 -22.98 -12.51 -11.11
C HIS A 75 -22.23 -13.61 -10.32
N PRO A 76 -22.28 -14.87 -10.78
CA PRO A 76 -21.70 -16.00 -10.04
C PRO A 76 -20.23 -15.80 -9.70
N ASP A 77 -19.44 -15.26 -10.66
CA ASP A 77 -18.00 -15.09 -10.50
C ASP A 77 -17.60 -13.83 -9.73
N ALA A 78 -18.55 -12.93 -9.40
CA ALA A 78 -18.32 -11.74 -8.58
C ALA A 78 -18.83 -11.88 -7.13
N ARG A 79 -19.67 -12.89 -6.82
CA ARG A 79 -20.30 -13.05 -5.49
C ARG A 79 -19.33 -13.14 -4.34
N TRP A 80 -18.11 -13.62 -4.58
CA TRP A 80 -17.10 -13.75 -3.55
C TRP A 80 -16.76 -12.41 -2.91
N ALA A 81 -16.84 -11.31 -3.68
CA ALA A 81 -16.49 -9.96 -3.21
C ALA A 81 -17.28 -9.53 -1.98
N ALA A 82 -18.58 -9.87 -1.91
CA ALA A 82 -19.43 -9.55 -0.76
C ALA A 82 -18.95 -10.16 0.56
N GLY A 83 -18.12 -11.20 0.51
CA GLY A 83 -17.55 -11.83 1.70
C GLY A 83 -16.03 -11.67 1.81
N CYS A 84 -15.43 -10.81 1.00
CA CYS A 84 -14.01 -10.51 1.05
C CYS A 84 -13.72 -9.50 2.16
N SER A 85 -13.50 -9.99 3.38
CA SER A 85 -13.39 -9.14 4.57
C SER A 85 -11.99 -8.58 4.80
N THR A 86 -10.96 -9.19 4.22
CA THR A 86 -9.57 -8.77 4.41
C THR A 86 -8.81 -8.76 3.09
N VAL A 87 -8.34 -7.59 2.71
CA VAL A 87 -7.49 -7.41 1.53
C VAL A 87 -6.17 -6.79 1.97
N ALA A 88 -5.07 -7.22 1.39
CA ALA A 88 -3.78 -6.55 1.60
C ALA A 88 -3.35 -5.83 0.33
N GLN A 89 -2.93 -4.57 0.47
CA GLN A 89 -2.18 -3.87 -0.58
C GLN A 89 -0.70 -4.21 -0.41
N VAL A 90 -0.14 -4.96 -1.33
CA VAL A 90 1.21 -5.49 -1.21
C VAL A 90 2.11 -4.94 -2.30
N TRP A 91 3.20 -4.31 -1.89
CA TRP A 91 4.30 -3.98 -2.78
C TRP A 91 4.91 -5.28 -3.34
N LEU A 92 5.01 -5.41 -4.67
CA LEU A 92 5.54 -6.63 -5.31
C LEU A 92 6.90 -7.06 -4.75
N TRP A 93 7.71 -6.10 -4.32
CA TRP A 93 9.06 -6.34 -3.78
C TRP A 93 9.13 -6.18 -2.27
N ASP A 94 7.99 -6.34 -1.56
CA ASP A 94 7.97 -6.50 -0.09
C ASP A 94 8.79 -7.74 0.30
N GLU A 95 9.70 -7.62 1.26
CA GLU A 95 10.58 -8.73 1.67
C GLU A 95 9.82 -9.93 2.28
N LEU A 96 8.53 -9.79 2.61
CA LEU A 96 7.66 -10.95 2.89
C LEU A 96 7.21 -11.67 1.61
N LEU A 97 7.10 -10.95 0.50
CA LEU A 97 6.65 -11.52 -0.78
C LEU A 97 7.80 -11.88 -1.71
N PHE A 98 8.96 -11.26 -1.53
CA PHE A 98 10.09 -11.42 -2.44
C PHE A 98 11.41 -11.64 -1.69
N ASP A 99 12.16 -12.65 -2.10
CA ASP A 99 13.50 -12.94 -1.59
C ASP A 99 14.56 -12.34 -2.52
N PHE A 100 15.19 -11.25 -2.09
CA PHE A 100 16.21 -10.54 -2.87
C PHE A 100 17.49 -11.37 -3.07
N THR A 101 17.80 -12.31 -2.18
CA THR A 101 18.99 -13.16 -2.33
C THR A 101 18.75 -14.25 -3.36
N ALA A 102 17.58 -14.90 -3.28
CA ALA A 102 17.19 -15.94 -4.22
C ALA A 102 16.58 -15.40 -5.52
N GLN A 103 16.31 -14.11 -5.60
CA GLN A 103 15.63 -13.43 -6.72
C GLN A 103 14.35 -14.18 -7.13
N ARG A 104 13.47 -14.47 -6.17
CA ARG A 104 12.22 -15.18 -6.39
C ARG A 104 11.11 -14.72 -5.46
N PHE A 105 9.87 -14.87 -5.88
CA PHE A 105 8.71 -14.67 -5.02
C PHE A 105 8.59 -15.77 -3.97
N THR A 106 8.06 -15.37 -2.79
CA THR A 106 7.86 -16.23 -1.61
C THR A 106 6.47 -15.99 -1.02
N PRO A 107 5.38 -16.25 -1.77
CA PRO A 107 4.02 -15.97 -1.33
C PRO A 107 3.66 -16.71 -0.03
N GLU A 108 4.29 -17.84 0.24
CA GLU A 108 4.10 -18.61 1.48
C GLU A 108 4.44 -17.81 2.73
N ARG A 109 5.47 -16.96 2.71
CA ARG A 109 5.84 -16.10 3.85
C ARG A 109 4.77 -15.05 4.13
N LEU A 110 4.25 -14.40 3.08
CA LEU A 110 3.17 -13.43 3.19
C LEU A 110 1.90 -14.06 3.74
N VAL A 111 1.54 -15.23 3.22
CA VAL A 111 0.31 -15.94 3.64
C VAL A 111 0.41 -16.39 5.10
N GLU A 112 1.58 -16.86 5.54
CA GLU A 112 1.81 -17.28 6.92
C GLU A 112 1.79 -16.10 7.89
N ASP A 113 2.52 -15.03 7.61
CA ASP A 113 2.49 -13.78 8.41
C ASP A 113 1.06 -13.25 8.54
N ALA A 114 0.31 -13.20 7.44
CA ALA A 114 -1.07 -12.73 7.46
C ALA A 114 -1.99 -13.65 8.27
N ARG A 115 -1.77 -14.97 8.22
CA ARG A 115 -2.55 -15.93 9.01
C ARG A 115 -2.30 -15.75 10.50
N GLU A 116 -1.05 -15.60 10.90
CA GLU A 116 -0.68 -15.41 12.30
C GLU A 116 -1.17 -14.08 12.86
N ARG A 117 -0.97 -13.00 12.12
CA ARG A 117 -1.25 -11.65 12.59
C ARG A 117 -2.71 -11.23 12.43
N PHE A 118 -3.32 -11.53 11.31
CA PHE A 118 -4.65 -11.04 10.93
C PHE A 118 -5.73 -12.12 10.78
N GLY A 119 -5.37 -13.40 10.99
CA GLY A 119 -6.30 -14.51 10.74
C GLY A 119 -6.44 -14.88 9.26
N GLY A 120 -5.51 -14.42 8.42
CA GLY A 120 -5.45 -14.65 6.99
C GLY A 120 -6.08 -13.55 6.16
N LEU A 121 -5.80 -13.57 4.88
CA LEU A 121 -6.37 -12.67 3.87
C LEU A 121 -7.41 -13.39 3.01
N ASP A 122 -8.31 -12.62 2.40
CA ASP A 122 -9.24 -13.11 1.37
C ASP A 122 -8.74 -12.71 -0.03
N ALA A 123 -8.02 -11.58 -0.12
CA ALA A 123 -7.44 -11.11 -1.38
C ALA A 123 -6.15 -10.30 -1.16
N VAL A 124 -5.42 -10.11 -2.25
CA VAL A 124 -4.26 -9.21 -2.31
C VAL A 124 -4.37 -8.31 -3.54
N VAL A 125 -3.98 -7.04 -3.40
CA VAL A 125 -3.68 -6.15 -4.52
C VAL A 125 -2.18 -6.21 -4.74
N LEU A 126 -1.74 -6.74 -5.87
CA LEU A 126 -0.34 -6.73 -6.27
C LEU A 126 0.02 -5.35 -6.80
N TRP A 127 0.56 -4.54 -5.92
CA TRP A 127 0.89 -3.16 -6.24
C TRP A 127 2.29 -3.10 -6.86
N HIS A 128 2.38 -2.69 -8.13
CA HIS A 128 3.65 -2.51 -8.83
C HIS A 128 4.39 -1.28 -8.31
N ALA A 129 3.68 -0.36 -7.66
CA ALA A 129 4.09 0.92 -7.12
C ALA A 129 4.82 1.83 -8.12
N TYR A 130 4.99 3.06 -7.73
CA TYR A 130 5.58 4.09 -8.58
C TYR A 130 7.12 4.21 -8.50
N PRO A 131 7.89 3.32 -7.87
CA PRO A 131 9.33 3.54 -7.71
C PRO A 131 10.10 3.53 -9.01
N VAL A 132 9.60 2.85 -10.05
CA VAL A 132 10.21 2.88 -11.38
C VAL A 132 9.39 3.65 -12.41
N ILE A 133 8.12 3.96 -12.11
CA ILE A 133 7.30 4.85 -12.93
C ILE A 133 7.83 6.27 -12.76
N GLY A 134 8.30 6.86 -13.86
CA GLY A 134 8.90 8.19 -13.87
C GLY A 134 10.41 8.23 -13.79
N ILE A 135 11.09 7.14 -13.42
CA ILE A 135 12.55 7.06 -13.51
C ILE A 135 13.00 6.89 -14.96
N ASP A 136 12.24 6.18 -15.76
CA ASP A 136 12.43 5.98 -17.21
C ASP A 136 11.10 5.95 -17.98
N GLN A 137 11.11 5.53 -19.23
CA GLN A 137 9.96 5.55 -20.13
C GLN A 137 8.99 4.38 -19.94
N ARG A 138 9.18 3.53 -18.93
CA ARG A 138 8.23 2.45 -18.64
C ARG A 138 6.95 3.01 -18.03
N ASN A 139 5.82 2.45 -18.44
CA ASN A 139 4.52 2.65 -17.83
C ASN A 139 4.13 1.42 -16.98
N GLN A 140 2.96 1.48 -16.34
CA GLN A 140 2.46 0.40 -15.50
C GLN A 140 2.29 -0.93 -16.26
N TRP A 141 1.89 -0.89 -17.53
CA TRP A 141 1.72 -2.10 -18.36
C TRP A 141 3.05 -2.78 -18.65
N ASP A 142 4.05 -2.00 -19.03
CA ASP A 142 5.40 -2.51 -19.24
C ASP A 142 5.94 -3.15 -17.97
N PHE A 143 5.70 -2.50 -16.81
CA PHE A 143 6.19 -3.00 -15.55
C PHE A 143 5.60 -4.37 -15.21
N TYR A 144 4.28 -4.56 -15.30
CA TYR A 144 3.65 -5.86 -15.04
C TYR A 144 4.11 -6.93 -16.01
N ARG A 145 4.25 -6.60 -17.31
CA ARG A 145 4.70 -7.56 -18.34
C ARG A 145 6.15 -7.94 -18.19
N ASP A 146 6.99 -7.03 -17.71
CA ASP A 146 8.43 -7.26 -17.54
C ASP A 146 8.74 -8.12 -16.30
N VAL A 147 7.80 -8.31 -15.35
CA VAL A 147 8.04 -9.11 -14.13
C VAL A 147 8.07 -10.61 -14.46
N PRO A 148 9.24 -11.26 -14.43
CA PRO A 148 9.32 -12.70 -14.65
C PRO A 148 8.58 -13.49 -13.55
N GLY A 149 7.81 -14.50 -13.94
CA GLY A 149 7.10 -15.37 -12.99
C GLY A 149 5.90 -14.70 -12.29
N LEU A 150 5.39 -13.57 -12.78
CA LEU A 150 4.23 -12.92 -12.18
C LEU A 150 2.96 -13.79 -12.30
N THR A 151 2.79 -14.49 -13.41
CA THR A 151 1.68 -15.45 -13.59
C THR A 151 1.78 -16.60 -12.58
N ASP A 152 2.98 -17.15 -12.37
CA ASP A 152 3.21 -18.21 -11.39
C ASP A 152 2.89 -17.70 -9.97
N LEU A 153 3.26 -16.46 -9.63
CA LEU A 153 2.89 -15.84 -8.36
C LEU A 153 1.37 -15.75 -8.18
N VAL A 154 0.64 -15.33 -9.22
CA VAL A 154 -0.83 -15.26 -9.18
C VAL A 154 -1.42 -16.63 -8.95
N GLU A 155 -0.93 -17.66 -9.64
CA GLU A 155 -1.37 -19.04 -9.45
C GLU A 155 -1.06 -19.58 -8.04
N ASP A 156 0.09 -19.22 -7.48
CA ASP A 156 0.48 -19.60 -6.11
C ASP A 156 -0.46 -18.96 -5.07
N LEU A 157 -0.80 -17.69 -5.25
CA LEU A 157 -1.76 -16.99 -4.40
C LEU A 157 -3.16 -17.58 -4.53
N HIS A 158 -3.61 -17.94 -5.73
CA HIS A 158 -4.87 -18.66 -5.94
C HIS A 158 -4.87 -20.03 -5.24
N ARG A 159 -3.75 -20.78 -5.33
CA ARG A 159 -3.62 -22.08 -4.60
C ARG A 159 -3.66 -21.91 -3.08
N ALA A 160 -3.22 -20.75 -2.57
CA ALA A 160 -3.34 -20.41 -1.17
C ALA A 160 -4.76 -19.94 -0.78
N GLY A 161 -5.69 -19.86 -1.75
CA GLY A 161 -7.09 -19.46 -1.54
C GLY A 161 -7.34 -17.97 -1.61
N LEU A 162 -6.37 -17.18 -2.06
CA LEU A 162 -6.50 -15.72 -2.18
C LEU A 162 -7.03 -15.31 -3.55
N ARG A 163 -7.82 -14.24 -3.58
CA ARG A 163 -8.12 -13.51 -4.81
C ARG A 163 -7.03 -12.50 -5.10
N VAL A 164 -6.77 -12.23 -6.38
CA VAL A 164 -5.68 -11.36 -6.81
C VAL A 164 -6.20 -10.20 -7.63
N PHE A 165 -5.86 -8.99 -7.19
CA PHE A 165 -6.12 -7.75 -7.90
C PHE A 165 -4.82 -7.21 -8.50
N VAL A 166 -4.93 -6.57 -9.64
CA VAL A 166 -3.90 -5.68 -10.19
C VAL A 166 -4.28 -4.23 -9.87
N ASP A 167 -3.28 -3.38 -9.77
CA ASP A 167 -3.46 -1.95 -9.59
C ASP A 167 -3.54 -1.23 -10.95
N TYR A 168 -4.47 -0.29 -11.06
CA TYR A 168 -4.57 0.60 -12.22
C TYR A 168 -4.54 2.05 -11.79
N ASN A 169 -3.48 2.75 -12.19
CA ASN A 169 -3.32 4.19 -11.95
C ASN A 169 -3.57 4.99 -13.24
N PRO A 170 -4.68 5.76 -13.32
CA PRO A 170 -4.98 6.57 -14.50
C PRO A 170 -4.01 7.73 -14.70
N TRP A 171 -3.18 8.07 -13.70
CA TRP A 171 -2.22 9.16 -13.74
C TRP A 171 -0.83 8.75 -14.23
N ASP A 172 -0.57 7.48 -14.41
CA ASP A 172 0.59 6.98 -15.13
C ASP A 172 0.40 7.19 -16.64
N THR A 173 0.64 8.39 -17.08
CA THR A 173 0.20 8.87 -18.39
C THR A 173 1.29 9.39 -19.27
N GLY A 174 2.38 9.85 -18.70
CA GLY A 174 3.44 10.51 -19.46
C GLY A 174 4.11 9.60 -20.47
N THR A 175 4.12 8.32 -20.20
CA THR A 175 4.78 7.29 -21.01
C THR A 175 3.83 6.35 -21.71
N ARG A 176 2.54 6.67 -21.74
CA ARG A 176 1.56 5.84 -22.45
C ARG A 176 1.88 5.75 -23.92
N ARG A 177 2.02 4.52 -24.37
CA ARG A 177 2.25 4.14 -25.76
C ARG A 177 1.48 2.87 -26.07
N GLY A 178 1.20 2.64 -27.33
CA GLY A 178 0.45 1.46 -27.77
C GLY A 178 -1.05 1.70 -27.76
N ARG A 179 -1.80 0.77 -27.20
CA ARG A 179 -3.27 0.79 -27.16
C ARG A 179 -3.78 1.69 -26.04
N ASP A 180 -5.08 1.94 -26.02
CA ASP A 180 -5.75 2.63 -24.92
C ASP A 180 -5.74 1.82 -23.62
N ASP A 181 -5.96 2.48 -22.49
CA ASP A 181 -5.90 1.87 -21.15
C ASP A 181 -6.90 0.72 -20.97
N ALA A 182 -8.12 0.84 -21.51
CA ALA A 182 -9.13 -0.19 -21.36
C ALA A 182 -8.69 -1.48 -22.06
N THR A 183 -8.10 -1.36 -23.25
CA THR A 183 -7.58 -2.49 -24.01
C THR A 183 -6.35 -3.10 -23.35
N GLU A 184 -5.43 -2.28 -22.82
CA GLU A 184 -4.22 -2.76 -22.16
C GLU A 184 -4.57 -3.47 -20.85
N LEU A 185 -5.45 -2.89 -20.02
CA LEU A 185 -5.86 -3.47 -18.76
C LEU A 185 -6.65 -4.77 -18.95
N ALA A 186 -7.55 -4.81 -19.94
CA ALA A 186 -8.29 -6.02 -20.29
C ALA A 186 -7.35 -7.17 -20.69
N ALA A 187 -6.33 -6.88 -21.51
CA ALA A 187 -5.32 -7.87 -21.87
C ALA A 187 -4.54 -8.34 -20.62
N LEU A 188 -4.10 -7.41 -19.76
CA LEU A 188 -3.34 -7.73 -18.56
C LEU A 188 -4.11 -8.65 -17.60
N VAL A 189 -5.38 -8.34 -17.32
CA VAL A 189 -6.18 -9.17 -16.40
C VAL A 189 -6.47 -10.56 -16.97
N ALA A 190 -6.64 -10.66 -18.30
CA ALA A 190 -6.81 -11.96 -18.97
C ALA A 190 -5.52 -12.79 -18.92
N ASP A 191 -4.37 -12.17 -19.22
CA ASP A 191 -3.06 -12.84 -19.26
C ASP A 191 -2.64 -13.34 -17.87
N LEU A 192 -2.89 -12.55 -16.82
CA LEU A 192 -2.54 -12.90 -15.43
C LEU A 192 -3.60 -13.76 -14.75
N GLY A 193 -4.82 -13.83 -15.28
CA GLY A 193 -5.93 -14.47 -14.59
C GLY A 193 -6.38 -13.72 -13.32
N ALA A 194 -6.17 -12.40 -13.25
CA ALA A 194 -6.54 -11.59 -12.10
C ALA A 194 -8.06 -11.63 -11.82
N ASP A 195 -8.45 -11.62 -10.55
CA ASP A 195 -9.86 -11.66 -10.11
C ASP A 195 -10.47 -10.27 -10.02
N GLY A 196 -9.63 -9.24 -9.92
CA GLY A 196 -10.08 -7.87 -9.79
C GLY A 196 -9.07 -6.83 -10.22
N VAL A 197 -9.53 -5.58 -10.26
CA VAL A 197 -8.73 -4.39 -10.49
C VAL A 197 -8.98 -3.38 -9.38
N PHE A 198 -7.92 -2.94 -8.73
CA PHE A 198 -7.96 -1.79 -7.86
C PHE A 198 -7.81 -0.52 -8.71
N LEU A 199 -8.78 0.37 -8.61
CA LEU A 199 -8.87 1.61 -9.39
C LEU A 199 -8.33 2.78 -8.58
N ASP A 200 -7.02 3.01 -8.66
CA ASP A 200 -6.35 4.07 -7.93
C ASP A 200 -6.91 5.46 -8.30
N THR A 201 -7.23 6.27 -7.29
CA THR A 201 -7.79 7.62 -7.39
C THR A 201 -9.20 7.75 -8.01
N LEU A 202 -9.77 6.71 -8.58
CA LEU A 202 -11.04 6.79 -9.29
C LEU A 202 -12.25 6.70 -8.36
N LYS A 203 -13.21 7.61 -8.59
CA LYS A 203 -14.54 7.61 -7.94
C LYS A 203 -15.59 6.84 -8.76
N LYS A 204 -15.26 6.48 -9.98
CA LYS A 204 -16.09 5.67 -10.88
C LYS A 204 -15.22 5.20 -12.04
N ALA A 205 -15.46 3.99 -12.52
CA ALA A 205 -14.87 3.51 -13.76
C ALA A 205 -15.61 4.12 -14.97
N ASP A 206 -14.89 4.27 -16.07
CA ASP A 206 -15.53 4.57 -17.36
C ASP A 206 -16.36 3.36 -17.81
N PRO A 207 -17.59 3.56 -18.36
CA PRO A 207 -18.41 2.45 -18.85
C PRO A 207 -17.74 1.57 -19.90
N GLU A 208 -16.90 2.14 -20.77
CA GLU A 208 -16.16 1.38 -21.78
C GLU A 208 -15.10 0.50 -21.10
N LEU A 209 -14.39 1.02 -20.10
CA LEU A 209 -13.44 0.24 -19.30
C LEU A 209 -14.14 -0.95 -18.64
N VAL A 210 -15.30 -0.72 -17.99
CA VAL A 210 -16.09 -1.77 -17.35
C VAL A 210 -16.49 -2.85 -18.35
N ALA A 211 -17.02 -2.46 -19.51
CA ALA A 211 -17.44 -3.40 -20.54
C ALA A 211 -16.27 -4.24 -21.10
N ARG A 212 -15.12 -3.62 -21.35
CA ARG A 212 -13.92 -4.30 -21.83
C ARG A 212 -13.37 -5.31 -20.83
N LEU A 213 -13.34 -4.92 -19.56
CA LEU A 213 -12.88 -5.80 -18.50
C LEU A 213 -13.81 -7.00 -18.31
N ASP A 214 -15.12 -6.77 -18.38
CA ASP A 214 -16.11 -7.84 -18.25
C ASP A 214 -16.11 -8.80 -19.45
N GLU A 215 -15.83 -8.28 -20.68
CA GLU A 215 -15.62 -9.10 -21.88
C GLU A 215 -14.36 -9.98 -21.72
N ALA A 216 -13.28 -9.42 -21.22
CA ALA A 216 -12.00 -10.14 -21.04
C ALA A 216 -12.07 -11.16 -19.91
N ARG A 217 -12.75 -10.84 -18.82
CA ARG A 217 -12.92 -11.69 -17.65
C ARG A 217 -14.30 -11.47 -17.01
N PRO A 218 -15.30 -12.26 -17.41
CA PRO A 218 -16.65 -12.15 -16.88
C PRO A 218 -16.70 -12.22 -15.35
N GLY A 219 -17.38 -11.28 -14.71
CA GLY A 219 -17.48 -11.19 -13.26
C GLY A 219 -16.26 -10.63 -12.56
N ILE A 220 -15.35 -9.98 -13.28
CA ILE A 220 -14.21 -9.27 -12.68
C ILE A 220 -14.70 -8.23 -11.67
N VAL A 221 -14.02 -8.16 -10.52
CA VAL A 221 -14.36 -7.23 -9.44
C VAL A 221 -13.55 -5.95 -9.58
N LEU A 222 -14.23 -4.81 -9.57
CA LEU A 222 -13.58 -3.50 -9.50
C LEU A 222 -13.68 -2.98 -8.08
N GLU A 223 -12.55 -2.49 -7.56
CA GLU A 223 -12.47 -1.84 -6.25
C GLU A 223 -11.98 -0.40 -6.41
N GLY A 224 -12.84 0.58 -6.14
CA GLY A 224 -12.48 2.00 -6.21
C GLY A 224 -11.77 2.48 -4.96
N GLU A 225 -10.74 3.32 -5.11
CA GLU A 225 -9.96 3.84 -3.97
C GLU A 225 -10.77 4.72 -3.02
N SER A 226 -11.82 5.36 -3.48
CA SER A 226 -12.49 6.41 -2.73
C SER A 226 -14.03 6.30 -2.81
N LYS A 227 -14.70 7.35 -2.35
CA LYS A 227 -16.14 7.50 -2.48
C LYS A 227 -16.62 7.22 -3.91
N LEU A 228 -17.36 6.14 -4.10
CA LEU A 228 -17.99 5.85 -5.38
C LEU A 228 -19.20 6.74 -5.63
N ALA A 229 -19.38 7.19 -6.85
CA ALA A 229 -20.61 7.81 -7.28
C ALA A 229 -21.76 6.80 -7.21
N VAL A 230 -22.88 7.15 -6.55
CA VAL A 230 -24.04 6.24 -6.39
C VAL A 230 -24.54 5.72 -7.72
N ALA A 231 -24.60 6.58 -8.74
CA ALA A 231 -25.03 6.21 -10.09
C ALA A 231 -24.20 5.11 -10.77
N ARG A 232 -22.99 4.84 -10.23
CA ARG A 232 -22.04 3.87 -10.80
C ARG A 232 -21.61 2.79 -9.81
N ILE A 233 -22.30 2.68 -8.67
CA ILE A 233 -21.94 1.74 -7.62
C ILE A 233 -22.02 0.28 -8.08
N GLU A 234 -22.96 -0.03 -8.97
CA GLU A 234 -23.13 -1.39 -9.48
C GLU A 234 -22.08 -1.82 -10.50
N ASP A 235 -21.23 -0.91 -10.98
CA ASP A 235 -20.07 -1.28 -11.80
C ASP A 235 -18.94 -1.88 -10.98
N HIS A 236 -18.97 -1.63 -9.68
CA HIS A 236 -17.96 -2.06 -8.72
C HIS A 236 -18.60 -3.02 -7.72
N ALA A 237 -17.89 -4.05 -7.30
CA ALA A 237 -18.36 -4.89 -6.20
C ALA A 237 -17.75 -4.49 -4.86
N ALA A 238 -16.69 -3.65 -4.88
CA ALA A 238 -15.99 -3.18 -3.70
C ALA A 238 -15.49 -1.74 -3.84
N SER A 239 -15.19 -1.10 -2.70
CA SER A 239 -14.50 0.19 -2.64
C SER A 239 -13.83 0.40 -1.29
N TRP A 240 -12.83 1.29 -1.26
CA TRP A 240 -12.24 1.69 0.00
C TRP A 240 -13.14 2.65 0.78
N ALA A 241 -13.17 2.47 2.09
CA ALA A 241 -13.67 3.44 3.05
C ALA A 241 -12.47 4.19 3.63
N GLN A 242 -12.09 5.30 2.99
CA GLN A 242 -10.91 6.08 3.39
C GLN A 242 -11.18 7.60 3.39
N PHE A 243 -10.25 8.34 3.97
CA PHE A 243 -10.28 9.82 4.01
C PHE A 243 -11.53 10.38 4.68
N PHE A 244 -11.96 9.78 5.78
CA PHE A 244 -12.99 10.35 6.63
C PHE A 244 -12.76 9.97 8.10
N ALA A 245 -13.23 10.81 9.00
CA ALA A 245 -13.37 10.51 10.42
C ALA A 245 -14.79 10.05 10.70
N ASP A 246 -14.97 9.20 11.68
CA ASP A 246 -16.29 8.89 12.20
C ASP A 246 -16.71 9.90 13.30
N SER A 247 -17.95 9.83 13.76
CA SER A 247 -18.46 10.60 14.88
C SER A 247 -18.30 9.84 16.19
N ASP A 248 -18.50 10.53 17.33
CA ASP A 248 -18.54 9.90 18.65
C ASP A 248 -19.60 8.80 18.69
N VAL A 249 -20.76 9.06 18.12
CA VAL A 249 -21.75 8.02 17.81
C VAL A 249 -21.44 7.47 16.42
N PRO A 250 -21.17 6.17 16.28
CA PRO A 250 -20.75 5.59 15.01
C PRO A 250 -21.77 5.77 13.89
N GLY A 251 -21.27 6.13 12.71
CA GLY A 251 -22.09 6.33 11.52
C GLY A 251 -22.30 5.07 10.67
N VAL A 252 -23.11 5.23 9.63
CA VAL A 252 -23.41 4.19 8.64
C VAL A 252 -22.76 4.51 7.31
N LEU A 253 -21.99 3.57 6.77
CA LEU A 253 -21.34 3.67 5.48
C LEU A 253 -22.36 3.70 4.34
N ARG A 254 -22.38 4.80 3.59
CA ARG A 254 -23.37 5.03 2.53
C ARG A 254 -23.41 3.92 1.48
N ALA A 255 -22.25 3.52 0.94
CA ALA A 255 -22.21 2.56 -0.15
C ALA A 255 -22.72 1.17 0.31
N HIS A 256 -22.32 0.72 1.49
CA HIS A 256 -22.79 -0.53 2.06
C HIS A 256 -24.30 -0.48 2.45
N TRP A 257 -24.79 0.67 2.92
CA TRP A 257 -26.22 0.84 3.16
C TRP A 257 -27.04 0.84 1.87
N TYR A 258 -26.50 1.42 0.81
CA TYR A 258 -27.12 1.42 -0.52
C TYR A 258 -27.22 0.00 -1.09
N GLU A 259 -26.16 -0.77 -1.02
CA GLU A 259 -26.08 -2.17 -1.47
C GLU A 259 -25.30 -3.02 -0.45
N ARG A 260 -26.00 -3.94 0.19
CA ARG A 260 -25.45 -4.80 1.24
C ARG A 260 -24.36 -5.75 0.78
N ARG A 261 -24.36 -6.08 -0.51
CA ARG A 261 -23.32 -6.91 -1.12
C ARG A 261 -22.10 -6.11 -1.55
N HIS A 262 -22.14 -4.77 -1.47
CA HIS A 262 -21.01 -3.91 -1.75
C HIS A 262 -20.03 -3.93 -0.57
N MET A 263 -18.90 -4.61 -0.76
CA MET A 263 -17.84 -4.63 0.25
C MET A 263 -17.13 -3.28 0.30
N GLN A 264 -16.88 -2.79 1.51
CA GLN A 264 -16.00 -1.65 1.71
C GLN A 264 -14.84 -2.06 2.61
N HIS A 265 -13.62 -1.70 2.19
CA HIS A 265 -12.43 -1.94 2.99
C HIS A 265 -12.01 -0.65 3.67
N HIS A 266 -12.08 -0.63 5.00
CA HIS A 266 -11.57 0.49 5.78
C HIS A 266 -10.06 0.57 5.70
N ILE A 267 -9.54 1.79 5.56
CA ILE A 267 -8.11 2.05 5.53
C ILE A 267 -7.77 3.45 6.06
N ARG A 268 -6.83 3.48 7.01
CA ARG A 268 -6.19 4.69 7.53
C ARG A 268 -4.67 4.55 7.42
N ARG A 269 -4.19 4.55 6.18
CA ARG A 269 -2.83 4.15 5.79
C ARG A 269 -1.69 4.85 6.51
N TRP A 270 -1.92 5.99 7.16
CA TRP A 270 -0.88 6.74 7.87
C TRP A 270 -1.06 6.75 9.38
N HIS A 271 -2.10 6.13 9.90
CA HIS A 271 -2.37 6.04 11.33
C HIS A 271 -1.65 4.86 11.98
N ARG A 272 -1.25 5.06 13.24
CA ARG A 272 -0.70 4.02 14.10
C ARG A 272 -1.76 3.35 14.96
N ASP A 273 -2.87 4.03 15.20
CA ASP A 273 -4.03 3.53 15.92
C ASP A 273 -5.15 3.27 14.92
N HIS A 274 -5.48 2.01 14.72
CA HIS A 274 -6.52 1.55 13.82
C HIS A 274 -7.86 1.28 14.53
N SER A 275 -7.97 1.53 15.83
CA SER A 275 -9.15 1.14 16.62
C SER A 275 -10.46 1.74 16.08
N GLU A 276 -10.46 3.02 15.66
CA GLU A 276 -11.68 3.67 15.17
C GLU A 276 -12.15 3.08 13.83
N GLU A 277 -11.24 2.84 12.89
CA GLU A 277 -11.60 2.24 11.61
C GLU A 277 -12.08 0.80 11.75
N LEU A 278 -11.46 0.02 12.67
CA LEU A 278 -11.88 -1.33 12.97
C LEU A 278 -13.27 -1.37 13.61
N GLN A 279 -13.57 -0.45 14.52
CA GLN A 279 -14.90 -0.31 15.08
C GLN A 279 -15.94 0.05 14.02
N SER A 280 -15.60 0.98 13.11
CA SER A 280 -16.51 1.35 12.02
C SER A 280 -16.73 0.17 11.06
N ALA A 281 -15.68 -0.57 10.70
CA ALA A 281 -15.80 -1.78 9.89
C ALA A 281 -16.67 -2.84 10.56
N TRP A 282 -16.48 -3.06 11.86
CA TRP A 282 -17.22 -4.04 12.64
C TRP A 282 -18.71 -3.74 12.74
N LEU A 283 -19.06 -2.49 13.06
CA LEU A 283 -20.47 -2.06 13.15
C LEU A 283 -21.20 -2.08 11.82
N ASN A 284 -20.48 -1.80 10.73
CA ASN A 284 -21.06 -1.80 9.39
C ASN A 284 -21.00 -3.18 8.70
N GLY A 285 -20.40 -4.21 9.32
CA GLY A 285 -20.29 -5.54 8.73
C GLY A 285 -19.41 -5.59 7.47
N VAL A 286 -18.44 -4.69 7.35
CA VAL A 286 -17.55 -4.57 6.21
C VAL A 286 -16.10 -4.95 6.56
N GLY A 287 -15.22 -4.94 5.58
CA GLY A 287 -13.86 -5.40 5.69
C GLY A 287 -12.83 -4.32 6.00
N VAL A 288 -11.58 -4.74 5.96
CA VAL A 288 -10.40 -3.89 6.17
C VAL A 288 -9.35 -4.13 5.10
N MET A 289 -8.62 -3.07 4.78
CA MET A 289 -7.42 -3.12 3.94
C MET A 289 -6.19 -3.09 4.85
N VAL A 290 -5.35 -4.10 4.73
CA VAL A 290 -4.04 -4.14 5.38
C VAL A 290 -3.02 -3.57 4.41
N TRP A 291 -2.49 -2.39 4.72
CA TRP A 291 -1.44 -1.76 3.91
C TRP A 291 -0.31 -1.25 4.81
N GLU A 292 0.72 -2.07 4.97
CA GLU A 292 1.80 -1.81 5.92
C GLU A 292 3.04 -1.15 5.29
N VAL A 293 3.19 -1.26 3.97
CA VAL A 293 4.29 -0.60 3.23
C VAL A 293 3.68 0.46 2.32
N VAL A 294 3.46 1.64 2.88
CA VAL A 294 2.79 2.74 2.18
C VAL A 294 3.84 3.62 1.52
N PHE A 295 3.95 3.55 0.20
CA PHE A 295 4.96 4.26 -0.60
C PHE A 295 6.41 4.05 -0.08
N GLY A 296 6.74 2.83 0.35
CA GLY A 296 8.05 2.51 0.90
C GLY A 296 8.28 3.00 2.34
N VAL A 297 7.21 3.29 3.05
CA VAL A 297 7.23 3.67 4.46
C VAL A 297 6.52 2.60 5.27
N TRP A 298 7.17 2.11 6.32
CA TRP A 298 6.57 1.17 7.25
C TRP A 298 5.54 1.86 8.15
N VAL A 299 4.30 1.43 8.06
CA VAL A 299 3.15 1.87 8.87
C VAL A 299 2.43 0.65 9.45
N GLY A 300 3.19 -0.26 10.03
CA GLY A 300 2.68 -1.53 10.53
C GLY A 300 1.65 -1.41 11.65
N TRP A 301 0.97 -2.49 11.90
CA TRP A 301 -0.12 -2.59 12.87
C TRP A 301 0.39 -3.00 14.24
N SER A 302 -0.20 -2.45 15.30
CA SER A 302 0.04 -2.91 16.67
C SER A 302 -0.46 -4.35 16.87
N ALA A 303 0.01 -5.02 17.92
CA ALA A 303 -0.46 -6.35 18.26
C ALA A 303 -1.95 -6.33 18.61
N ARG A 304 -2.43 -5.29 19.33
CA ARG A 304 -3.83 -5.06 19.64
C ARG A 304 -4.70 -4.98 18.37
N ASP A 305 -4.30 -4.14 17.42
CA ASP A 305 -5.11 -3.91 16.22
C ASP A 305 -5.08 -5.14 15.31
N SER A 306 -3.95 -5.81 15.20
CA SER A 306 -3.83 -7.09 14.48
C SER A 306 -4.72 -8.19 15.10
N ALA A 307 -4.73 -8.32 16.42
CA ALA A 307 -5.61 -9.25 17.12
C ALA A 307 -7.09 -8.88 16.94
N THR A 308 -7.41 -7.59 16.90
CA THR A 308 -8.78 -7.13 16.63
C THR A 308 -9.24 -7.54 15.24
N VAL A 309 -8.39 -7.38 14.21
CA VAL A 309 -8.68 -7.87 12.84
C VAL A 309 -8.89 -9.38 12.85
N ARG A 310 -8.00 -10.13 13.49
CA ARG A 310 -8.07 -11.60 13.55
C ARG A 310 -9.38 -12.09 14.17
N ARG A 311 -9.82 -11.45 15.26
CA ARG A 311 -11.12 -11.71 15.92
C ARG A 311 -12.29 -11.36 15.01
N MET A 312 -12.26 -10.18 14.41
CA MET A 312 -13.29 -9.68 13.51
C MET A 312 -13.49 -10.61 12.31
N VAL A 313 -12.43 -10.93 11.62
CA VAL A 313 -12.44 -11.77 10.40
C VAL A 313 -12.94 -13.19 10.70
N ARG A 314 -12.53 -13.76 11.83
CA ARG A 314 -13.00 -15.09 12.27
C ARG A 314 -14.53 -15.11 12.38
N ILE A 315 -15.12 -14.10 13.03
CA ILE A 315 -16.56 -14.02 13.21
C ILE A 315 -17.27 -13.68 11.89
N GLN A 316 -16.74 -12.72 11.11
CA GLN A 316 -17.34 -12.33 9.83
C GLN A 316 -17.41 -13.49 8.84
N ARG A 317 -16.35 -14.33 8.76
CA ARG A 317 -16.39 -15.52 7.92
C ARG A 317 -17.45 -16.53 8.36
N ALA A 318 -17.62 -16.72 9.67
CA ALA A 318 -18.65 -17.60 10.21
C ALA A 318 -20.07 -17.03 10.07
N ALA A 319 -20.22 -15.69 10.14
CA ALA A 319 -21.48 -14.98 10.02
C ALA A 319 -21.77 -14.49 8.59
N ARG A 320 -21.03 -14.93 7.58
CA ARG A 320 -21.05 -14.37 6.21
C ARG A 320 -22.47 -14.22 5.65
N GLU A 321 -23.28 -15.28 5.71
CA GLU A 321 -24.65 -15.24 5.19
C GLU A 321 -25.51 -14.25 5.96
N LEU A 322 -25.35 -14.20 7.27
CA LEU A 322 -26.08 -13.27 8.14
C LEU A 322 -25.73 -11.81 7.82
N LEU A 323 -24.44 -11.51 7.65
CA LEU A 323 -23.98 -10.15 7.35
C LEU A 323 -24.39 -9.67 5.94
N ILE A 324 -24.43 -10.55 4.95
CA ILE A 324 -24.78 -10.21 3.57
C ILE A 324 -26.30 -10.16 3.35
N GLU A 325 -27.03 -11.14 3.85
CA GLU A 325 -28.45 -11.36 3.52
C GLU A 325 -29.40 -11.12 4.70
N GLY A 326 -28.88 -10.97 5.92
CA GLY A 326 -29.70 -10.74 7.11
C GLY A 326 -30.26 -9.31 7.19
N ASP A 327 -31.27 -9.12 7.99
CA ASP A 327 -31.78 -7.79 8.33
C ASP A 327 -30.78 -7.07 9.23
N TRP A 328 -30.43 -5.83 8.86
CA TRP A 328 -29.48 -5.01 9.62
C TRP A 328 -30.16 -3.83 10.28
N THR A 329 -30.03 -3.75 11.60
CA THR A 329 -30.44 -2.60 12.42
C THR A 329 -29.19 -1.91 12.96
N PRO A 330 -28.67 -0.86 12.31
CA PRO A 330 -27.55 -0.09 12.83
C PRO A 330 -27.97 0.65 14.10
N LEU A 331 -27.06 0.74 15.09
CA LEU A 331 -27.32 1.33 16.39
C LEU A 331 -28.61 0.78 17.02
N ALA A 332 -28.67 -0.54 17.15
CA ALA A 332 -29.78 -1.22 17.80
C ALA A 332 -29.93 -0.72 19.26
N PRO A 333 -31.14 -0.67 19.80
CA PRO A 333 -31.35 -0.26 21.18
C PRO A 333 -30.59 -1.13 22.18
N LEU A 334 -29.87 -0.49 23.09
CA LEU A 334 -29.11 -1.13 24.16
C LEU A 334 -29.68 -0.73 25.55
N ALA A 335 -29.13 -1.29 26.61
CA ALA A 335 -29.40 -0.81 27.97
C ALA A 335 -28.78 0.60 28.14
N ASP A 336 -29.49 1.47 28.88
CA ASP A 336 -29.06 2.87 29.10
C ASP A 336 -27.61 2.95 29.61
N ALA A 337 -27.24 2.07 30.54
CA ALA A 337 -25.86 2.02 31.08
C ALA A 337 -24.81 1.67 30.05
N ALA A 338 -25.12 0.92 29.00
CA ALA A 338 -24.21 0.63 27.90
C ALA A 338 -24.04 1.87 27.03
N GLU A 339 -25.11 2.53 26.66
CA GLU A 339 -25.06 3.74 25.82
C GLU A 339 -24.39 4.92 26.54
N GLU A 340 -24.64 5.12 27.84
CA GLU A 340 -23.98 6.11 28.69
C GLU A 340 -22.46 5.87 28.78
N ALA A 341 -22.03 4.62 28.68
CA ALA A 341 -20.62 4.23 28.64
C ALA A 341 -19.98 4.37 27.25
N GLY A 342 -20.70 4.79 26.22
CA GLY A 342 -20.22 4.88 24.85
C GLY A 342 -20.14 3.53 24.12
N VAL A 343 -20.95 2.56 24.56
CA VAL A 343 -21.09 1.25 23.90
C VAL A 343 -22.21 1.32 22.87
N TYR A 344 -21.94 0.85 21.67
CA TYR A 344 -22.90 0.82 20.56
C TYR A 344 -22.89 -0.54 19.89
N ALA A 345 -24.01 -0.92 19.24
CA ALA A 345 -24.09 -2.18 18.50
C ALA A 345 -24.94 -2.06 17.24
N SER A 346 -24.57 -2.84 16.23
CA SER A 346 -25.47 -3.22 15.13
C SER A 346 -26.07 -4.60 15.41
N LEU A 347 -27.36 -4.76 15.12
CA LEU A 347 -28.06 -6.04 15.18
C LEU A 347 -28.25 -6.59 13.76
N TRP A 348 -27.94 -7.86 13.61
CA TRP A 348 -28.09 -8.65 12.38
C TRP A 348 -29.00 -9.84 12.66
N GLU A 349 -30.05 -10.03 11.82
CA GLU A 349 -31.07 -11.06 12.06
C GLU A 349 -31.32 -11.87 10.80
N ARG A 350 -31.27 -13.20 10.92
CA ARG A 350 -31.63 -14.12 9.83
C ARG A 350 -31.89 -15.54 10.39
N GLY A 351 -32.99 -16.15 9.97
CA GLY A 351 -33.28 -17.57 10.25
C GLY A 351 -33.25 -17.92 11.73
N GLY A 352 -33.81 -17.06 12.59
CA GLY A 352 -33.85 -17.29 14.05
C GLY A 352 -32.52 -16.98 14.76
N VAL A 353 -31.47 -16.54 14.03
CA VAL A 353 -30.18 -16.10 14.63
C VAL A 353 -30.14 -14.60 14.71
N ARG A 354 -29.70 -14.09 15.85
CA ARG A 354 -29.45 -12.67 16.14
C ARG A 354 -27.98 -12.50 16.52
N LEU A 355 -27.27 -11.57 15.87
CA LEU A 355 -25.89 -11.20 16.16
C LEU A 355 -25.80 -9.72 16.45
N TRP A 356 -25.26 -9.35 17.59
CA TRP A 356 -24.86 -7.98 17.90
C TRP A 356 -23.36 -7.82 17.68
N THR A 357 -22.98 -6.95 16.76
CA THR A 357 -21.60 -6.49 16.61
C THR A 357 -21.43 -5.25 17.48
N VAL A 358 -20.66 -5.38 18.57
CA VAL A 358 -20.58 -4.39 19.66
C VAL A 358 -19.25 -3.66 19.60
N VAL A 359 -19.26 -2.35 19.85
CA VAL A 359 -18.05 -1.51 19.98
C VAL A 359 -18.12 -0.68 21.25
N ASN A 360 -16.97 -0.35 21.80
CA ASN A 360 -16.79 0.55 22.92
C ASN A 360 -15.96 1.77 22.50
N ARG A 361 -16.58 2.94 22.40
CA ARG A 361 -15.91 4.21 22.08
C ARG A 361 -15.14 4.80 23.25
N GLY A 362 -15.41 4.33 24.48
CA GLY A 362 -14.68 4.73 25.68
C GLY A 362 -13.28 4.13 25.73
N ASP A 363 -12.38 4.75 26.50
CA ASP A 363 -10.99 4.32 26.64
C ASP A 363 -10.82 3.16 27.65
N HIS A 364 -11.86 2.85 28.45
CA HIS A 364 -11.82 1.82 29.47
C HIS A 364 -12.72 0.65 29.13
N GLU A 365 -12.33 -0.54 29.57
CA GLU A 365 -13.17 -1.73 29.46
C GLU A 365 -14.53 -1.51 30.14
N TRP A 366 -15.58 -1.91 29.46
CA TRP A 366 -16.94 -1.91 30.00
C TRP A 366 -17.46 -3.34 30.13
N THR A 367 -18.10 -3.65 31.25
CA THR A 367 -18.76 -4.93 31.49
C THR A 367 -20.14 -4.68 32.06
N GLY A 368 -21.16 -5.22 31.40
CA GLY A 368 -22.55 -5.04 31.85
C GLY A 368 -23.57 -5.73 30.97
N PRO A 369 -24.87 -5.61 31.32
CA PRO A 369 -25.95 -6.13 30.49
C PRO A 369 -26.06 -5.30 29.20
N LEU A 370 -26.00 -5.98 28.04
CA LEU A 370 -26.03 -5.32 26.74
C LEU A 370 -27.43 -4.75 26.42
N LEU A 371 -28.47 -5.50 26.75
CA LEU A 371 -29.88 -5.15 26.43
C LEU A 371 -30.65 -4.78 27.66
N SER A 372 -31.75 -4.08 27.50
CA SER A 372 -32.70 -3.82 28.60
C SER A 372 -33.48 -5.10 28.93
N GLY A 373 -33.64 -5.42 30.22
CA GLY A 373 -34.41 -6.57 30.70
C GLY A 373 -33.60 -7.61 31.44
N ALA A 374 -34.32 -8.53 32.16
CA ALA A 374 -33.68 -9.49 33.05
C ALA A 374 -32.91 -10.62 32.38
N SER A 375 -33.16 -10.88 31.10
CA SER A 375 -32.47 -11.93 30.30
C SER A 375 -31.38 -11.38 29.40
N SER A 376 -30.92 -10.15 29.65
CA SER A 376 -29.84 -9.53 28.84
C SER A 376 -28.53 -10.29 28.98
N PRO A 377 -27.85 -10.58 27.87
CA PRO A 377 -26.49 -11.09 27.95
C PRO A 377 -25.55 -10.06 28.60
N VAL A 378 -24.70 -10.52 29.49
CA VAL A 378 -23.59 -9.69 30.03
C VAL A 378 -22.42 -9.81 29.09
N VAL A 379 -21.90 -8.66 28.62
CA VAL A 379 -20.78 -8.59 27.71
C VAL A 379 -19.65 -7.75 28.30
N THR A 380 -18.42 -8.17 28.04
CA THR A 380 -17.23 -7.37 28.30
C THR A 380 -16.67 -6.85 26.99
N VAL A 381 -16.57 -5.52 26.86
CA VAL A 381 -16.04 -4.86 25.66
C VAL A 381 -14.80 -4.07 26.04
N PRO A 382 -13.62 -4.39 25.51
CA PRO A 382 -12.40 -3.65 25.81
C PRO A 382 -12.55 -2.16 25.45
N GLY A 383 -11.84 -1.30 26.15
CA GLY A 383 -11.77 0.11 25.78
C GLY A 383 -11.26 0.26 24.34
N ARG A 384 -11.92 1.09 23.54
CA ARG A 384 -11.68 1.28 22.11
C ARG A 384 -11.68 -0.03 21.29
N GLY A 385 -12.32 -1.07 21.81
CA GLY A 385 -12.33 -2.42 21.26
C GLY A 385 -13.69 -2.85 20.70
N ILE A 386 -13.76 -4.12 20.34
CA ILE A 386 -14.93 -4.78 19.77
C ILE A 386 -15.34 -6.01 20.59
N ALA A 387 -16.62 -6.39 20.51
CA ALA A 387 -17.13 -7.67 20.99
C ALA A 387 -18.26 -8.18 20.08
N ALA A 388 -18.66 -9.42 20.28
CA ALA A 388 -19.82 -10.02 19.62
C ALA A 388 -20.68 -10.75 20.65
N VAL A 389 -21.99 -10.64 20.46
CA VAL A 389 -22.98 -11.45 21.19
C VAL A 389 -23.91 -12.05 20.16
N ALA A 390 -24.22 -13.32 20.28
CA ALA A 390 -25.18 -13.95 19.39
C ALA A 390 -26.09 -14.88 20.14
N GLU A 391 -27.33 -14.97 19.67
CA GLU A 391 -28.38 -15.85 20.16
C GLU A 391 -29.03 -16.56 18.98
N ALA A 392 -29.57 -17.74 19.24
CA ALA A 392 -30.33 -18.47 18.25
C ALA A 392 -31.57 -19.10 18.88
N ASP A 393 -32.63 -19.16 18.10
CA ASP A 393 -33.84 -19.89 18.46
C ASP A 393 -33.62 -21.40 18.33
N ASP A 394 -34.58 -22.21 18.81
CA ASP A 394 -34.48 -23.68 18.79
C ASP A 394 -34.34 -24.28 17.38
N GLU A 395 -34.80 -23.59 16.33
CA GLU A 395 -34.71 -23.98 14.91
C GLU A 395 -33.57 -23.19 14.20
N SER A 396 -32.36 -23.20 14.77
CA SER A 396 -31.24 -22.47 14.20
C SER A 396 -30.66 -23.17 12.96
N PRO A 397 -30.14 -22.39 11.99
CA PRO A 397 -29.55 -22.94 10.77
C PRO A 397 -28.23 -23.68 11.02
N ASP A 398 -27.83 -24.55 10.06
CA ASP A 398 -26.64 -25.40 10.15
C ASP A 398 -25.31 -24.64 10.39
N TRP A 399 -25.23 -23.37 10.01
CA TRP A 399 -24.04 -22.55 10.23
C TRP A 399 -23.93 -21.96 11.65
N TRP A 400 -25.00 -21.97 12.44
CA TRP A 400 -25.03 -21.43 13.81
C TRP A 400 -23.94 -21.98 14.75
N PRO A 401 -23.71 -23.32 14.84
CA PRO A 401 -22.66 -23.84 15.72
C PRO A 401 -21.27 -23.34 15.36
N GLY A 402 -21.03 -23.07 14.06
CA GLY A 402 -19.79 -22.46 13.57
C GLY A 402 -19.61 -21.03 14.06
N LEU A 403 -20.65 -20.20 14.01
CA LEU A 403 -20.64 -18.83 14.52
C LEU A 403 -20.45 -18.78 16.03
N ALA A 404 -21.20 -19.59 16.80
CA ALA A 404 -21.08 -19.65 18.25
C ALA A 404 -19.63 -20.01 18.68
N ARG A 405 -19.03 -20.97 18.01
CA ARG A 405 -17.61 -21.34 18.23
C ARG A 405 -16.67 -20.21 17.86
N ALA A 406 -16.87 -19.55 16.71
CA ALA A 406 -16.02 -18.44 16.27
C ALA A 406 -16.03 -17.28 17.26
N ILE A 407 -17.19 -16.96 17.84
CA ILE A 407 -17.32 -15.93 18.88
C ILE A 407 -16.55 -16.35 20.13
N ALA A 408 -16.76 -17.57 20.64
CA ALA A 408 -16.06 -18.06 21.82
C ALA A 408 -14.54 -18.07 21.66
N GLU A 409 -14.03 -18.51 20.50
CA GLU A 409 -12.60 -18.49 20.18
C GLU A 409 -12.05 -17.05 20.07
N ALA A 410 -12.83 -16.12 19.48
CA ALA A 410 -12.45 -14.72 19.35
C ALA A 410 -12.31 -14.03 20.71
N ASP A 411 -13.12 -14.38 21.71
CA ASP A 411 -13.05 -13.80 23.04
C ASP A 411 -11.75 -14.14 23.79
N HIS A 412 -11.11 -15.25 23.44
CA HIS A 412 -9.83 -15.67 24.00
C HIS A 412 -8.62 -15.13 23.22
N ASP A 413 -8.82 -14.58 22.02
CA ASP A 413 -7.77 -14.11 21.13
C ASP A 413 -7.59 -12.59 21.25
N ARG A 414 -7.22 -12.11 22.44
CA ARG A 414 -7.00 -10.69 22.74
C ARG A 414 -5.51 -10.40 22.86
N ASP A 415 -5.14 -9.20 22.44
CA ASP A 415 -3.85 -8.59 22.74
C ASP A 415 -4.12 -7.11 23.06
N ASP A 416 -3.54 -6.61 24.14
CA ASP A 416 -3.73 -5.22 24.59
C ASP A 416 -2.53 -4.32 24.24
N ASP A 417 -1.50 -4.86 23.60
CA ASP A 417 -0.32 -4.09 23.23
C ASP A 417 -0.60 -3.16 22.04
N ALA A 418 -0.90 -1.91 22.34
CA ALA A 418 -1.15 -0.85 21.39
C ALA A 418 0.11 -0.14 20.89
N ARG A 419 1.31 -0.58 21.29
CA ARG A 419 2.56 0.04 20.86
C ARG A 419 2.78 -0.16 19.38
N PHE A 420 3.12 0.93 18.70
CA PHE A 420 3.44 0.87 17.29
C PHE A 420 4.78 0.14 17.06
N PRO A 421 4.83 -0.85 16.18
CA PRO A 421 6.07 -1.55 15.88
C PRO A 421 6.99 -0.67 15.03
N HIS A 422 8.14 -0.28 15.58
CA HIS A 422 9.15 0.46 14.85
C HIS A 422 10.03 -0.47 14.01
N ARG A 423 10.28 -0.07 12.74
CA ARG A 423 11.24 -0.71 11.83
C ARG A 423 12.19 0.34 11.29
N PRO A 424 13.32 0.62 11.98
CA PRO A 424 14.31 1.54 11.47
C PRO A 424 14.96 0.94 10.20
N ALA A 425 15.13 1.76 9.19
CA ALA A 425 15.89 1.38 8.03
C ALA A 425 17.38 1.26 8.41
N ARG A 426 17.99 0.14 8.03
CA ARG A 426 19.41 -0.14 8.27
C ARG A 426 20.12 -0.24 6.93
N ARG A 427 21.34 0.26 6.86
CA ARG A 427 22.18 0.09 5.69
C ARG A 427 22.53 -1.38 5.52
N ILE A 428 22.44 -1.87 4.30
CA ILE A 428 22.92 -3.19 3.91
C ILE A 428 24.35 -3.04 3.50
N ALA A 429 25.27 -3.61 4.29
CA ALA A 429 26.67 -3.67 3.88
C ALA A 429 26.82 -4.73 2.77
N PRO A 430 27.42 -4.41 1.62
CA PRO A 430 27.77 -5.42 0.63
C PRO A 430 28.78 -6.41 1.25
N PRO A 431 28.80 -7.66 0.76
CA PRO A 431 29.84 -8.58 1.19
C PRO A 431 31.21 -7.98 0.86
N ALA A 432 32.14 -8.11 1.81
CA ALA A 432 33.51 -7.70 1.58
C ALA A 432 34.08 -8.49 0.39
N LEU A 433 34.50 -7.78 -0.64
CA LEU A 433 35.12 -8.42 -1.80
C LEU A 433 36.61 -8.69 -1.49
N PRO A 434 37.11 -9.88 -1.83
CA PRO A 434 38.55 -10.13 -1.74
C PRO A 434 39.30 -9.11 -2.61
N ARG A 435 40.27 -8.44 -2.01
CA ARG A 435 41.15 -7.57 -2.79
C ARG A 435 42.06 -8.49 -3.63
N ASP A 436 42.09 -8.28 -4.92
CA ASP A 436 43.01 -8.91 -5.79
C ASP A 436 44.28 -8.03 -5.84
N ASP A 437 45.44 -8.56 -5.42
CA ASP A 437 46.72 -7.85 -5.43
C ASP A 437 47.15 -7.47 -6.86
N ASP A 438 46.59 -8.13 -7.87
CA ASP A 438 46.77 -7.84 -9.28
C ASP A 438 45.67 -6.92 -9.87
N ALA A 439 44.80 -6.32 -9.04
CA ALA A 439 43.75 -5.43 -9.52
C ALA A 439 44.35 -4.23 -10.30
N PRO A 440 43.73 -3.87 -11.43
CA PRO A 440 44.24 -2.77 -12.26
C PRO A 440 44.17 -1.44 -11.51
N ASP A 441 45.09 -0.53 -11.83
CA ASP A 441 45.13 0.84 -11.31
C ASP A 441 43.72 1.48 -11.38
N PRO A 442 43.21 2.09 -10.30
CA PRO A 442 41.92 2.77 -10.28
C PRO A 442 41.64 3.75 -11.41
N GLY A 443 42.68 4.31 -12.03
CA GLY A 443 42.56 5.32 -13.08
C GLY A 443 42.20 6.71 -12.53
N PRO A 444 41.82 7.66 -13.40
CA PRO A 444 41.49 9.03 -12.99
C PRO A 444 40.31 9.12 -12.01
N GLY A 445 40.50 9.87 -10.94
CA GLY A 445 39.49 10.03 -9.93
C GLY A 445 39.73 11.21 -8.99
N VAL A 446 38.82 11.43 -8.09
CA VAL A 446 38.90 12.39 -6.99
C VAL A 446 39.27 11.64 -5.72
N ASP A 447 40.37 12.05 -5.07
CA ASP A 447 40.83 11.47 -3.82
C ASP A 447 40.21 12.19 -2.63
N LEU A 448 39.38 11.48 -1.87
CA LEU A 448 38.78 11.93 -0.64
C LEU A 448 39.71 11.57 0.54
N PRO A 449 40.11 12.55 1.38
CA PRO A 449 40.93 12.27 2.57
C PRO A 449 40.15 11.54 3.66
N GLU A 450 40.87 10.73 4.45
CA GLU A 450 40.35 10.24 5.74
C GLU A 450 39.97 11.42 6.63
N GLY A 451 38.90 11.27 7.41
CA GLY A 451 38.50 12.26 8.39
C GLY A 451 36.98 12.50 8.47
N PRO A 452 36.58 13.34 9.42
CA PRO A 452 35.17 13.69 9.59
C PRO A 452 34.68 14.58 8.45
N TYR A 453 33.42 14.41 8.09
CA TYR A 453 32.74 15.27 7.11
C TYR A 453 31.36 15.71 7.62
N ALA A 454 30.89 16.83 7.08
CA ALA A 454 29.53 17.31 7.29
C ALA A 454 28.92 17.65 5.92
N LEU A 455 27.75 17.13 5.65
CA LEU A 455 27.02 17.32 4.41
C LEU A 455 25.64 17.89 4.65
N THR A 456 25.22 18.76 3.75
CA THR A 456 23.80 19.07 3.59
C THR A 456 23.25 18.17 2.50
N VAL A 457 22.29 17.32 2.87
CA VAL A 457 21.63 16.41 1.92
C VAL A 457 20.20 16.88 1.71
N ARG A 458 19.82 17.00 0.46
CA ARG A 458 18.47 17.35 0.03
C ARG A 458 17.84 16.17 -0.70
N TYR A 459 16.61 15.84 -0.39
CA TYR A 459 15.89 14.73 -0.99
C TYR A 459 14.41 15.06 -1.14
N ARG A 460 13.74 14.38 -2.06
CA ARG A 460 12.28 14.44 -2.15
C ARG A 460 11.67 13.48 -1.13
N ALA A 461 10.77 14.02 -0.31
CA ALA A 461 10.19 13.26 0.80
C ALA A 461 8.99 12.41 0.39
N ARG A 462 8.93 12.01 -0.87
CA ARG A 462 7.82 11.24 -1.42
C ARG A 462 7.66 9.86 -0.77
N GLU A 463 8.77 9.16 -0.59
CA GLU A 463 8.84 7.92 0.16
C GLU A 463 9.63 8.19 1.44
N THR A 464 8.99 8.75 2.42
CA THR A 464 9.63 9.14 3.66
C THR A 464 9.97 7.95 4.55
N GLY A 465 10.57 8.19 5.68
CA GLY A 465 10.99 7.14 6.61
C GLY A 465 12.34 6.53 6.31
N MET A 466 13.04 6.97 5.28
CA MET A 466 14.36 6.43 4.93
C MET A 466 15.42 6.77 5.97
N TYR A 467 15.29 7.86 6.71
CA TYR A 467 16.29 8.26 7.69
C TYR A 467 15.86 8.02 9.13
N GLN A 468 14.64 8.23 9.50
CA GLN A 468 14.18 8.19 10.88
C GLN A 468 12.80 7.58 11.06
N GLY A 469 12.54 6.47 10.41
CA GLY A 469 11.27 5.78 10.55
C GLY A 469 10.14 6.41 9.73
N ALA A 470 8.96 5.84 9.85
CA ALA A 470 7.80 6.24 9.09
C ALA A 470 7.34 7.65 9.45
N PRO A 471 6.92 8.47 8.49
CA PRO A 471 6.24 9.70 8.80
C PRO A 471 4.95 9.36 9.50
N TYR A 472 4.77 9.95 10.66
CA TYR A 472 3.58 9.73 11.46
C TYR A 472 2.70 10.98 11.44
N VAL A 473 1.41 10.77 11.25
CA VAL A 473 0.40 11.83 11.28
C VAL A 473 -0.57 11.50 12.41
N ASP A 474 -0.54 12.26 13.50
CA ASP A 474 -1.42 12.07 14.65
C ASP A 474 -2.88 12.31 14.25
N GLU A 475 -3.09 13.34 13.45
CA GLU A 475 -4.36 13.61 12.83
C GLU A 475 -4.38 13.04 11.42
N TRP A 476 -5.48 12.40 11.07
CA TRP A 476 -5.69 11.99 9.69
C TRP A 476 -5.71 13.20 8.75
N LYS A 477 -4.83 13.15 7.77
CA LYS A 477 -4.78 14.11 6.66
C LYS A 477 -4.64 13.35 5.35
N PRO A 478 -5.28 13.79 4.27
CA PRO A 478 -4.97 13.27 2.95
C PRO A 478 -3.50 13.58 2.67
N LEU A 479 -2.81 12.68 1.97
CA LEU A 479 -1.37 12.72 1.66
C LEU A 479 -0.69 14.01 2.10
N PRO A 480 0.10 14.03 3.17
CA PRO A 480 0.72 15.27 3.64
C PRO A 480 1.53 15.87 2.49
N PRO A 481 1.42 17.16 2.19
CA PRO A 481 2.18 17.80 1.11
C PRO A 481 3.67 17.50 1.19
N ARG A 482 4.18 17.43 2.40
CA ARG A 482 5.60 17.15 2.67
C ARG A 482 6.09 15.75 2.26
N LEU A 483 5.22 14.81 1.86
CA LEU A 483 5.65 13.56 1.22
C LEU A 483 6.17 13.80 -0.20
N HIS A 484 5.84 14.93 -0.77
CA HIS A 484 6.22 15.34 -2.12
C HIS A 484 7.14 16.56 -2.13
N ASP A 485 7.49 17.09 -0.94
CA ASP A 485 8.35 18.26 -0.79
C ASP A 485 9.83 17.85 -0.75
N ALA A 486 10.70 18.74 -1.23
CA ALA A 486 12.12 18.63 -0.96
C ALA A 486 12.39 18.93 0.52
N ARG A 487 13.20 18.09 1.14
CA ARG A 487 13.66 18.25 2.52
C ARG A 487 15.15 18.30 2.59
N THR A 488 15.64 18.97 3.63
CA THR A 488 17.07 19.12 3.89
C THR A 488 17.41 18.43 5.21
N LEU A 489 18.49 17.66 5.18
CA LEU A 489 19.07 16.97 6.33
C LEU A 489 20.53 17.39 6.46
N GLN A 490 20.99 17.71 7.69
CA GLN A 490 22.39 17.80 8.00
C GLN A 490 22.89 16.41 8.41
N ARG A 491 23.97 15.95 7.78
CA ARG A 491 24.56 14.65 8.02
C ARG A 491 26.02 14.81 8.34
N GLU A 492 26.42 14.25 9.45
CA GLU A 492 27.81 14.13 9.86
C GLU A 492 28.25 12.67 9.73
N GLY A 493 29.48 12.45 9.32
CA GLY A 493 30.04 11.12 9.17
C GLY A 493 31.57 11.14 9.25
N LEU A 494 32.16 9.95 9.06
CA LEU A 494 33.61 9.74 9.11
C LEU A 494 34.01 8.86 7.92
N LEU A 495 34.94 9.34 7.10
CA LEU A 495 35.67 8.48 6.18
C LEU A 495 36.78 7.78 6.97
N ALA A 496 36.66 6.46 7.10
CA ALA A 496 37.61 5.67 7.90
C ALA A 496 38.98 5.46 7.23
N GLY A 497 39.09 5.81 5.96
CA GLY A 497 40.30 5.77 5.16
C GLY A 497 40.14 6.65 3.92
N ARG A 498 41.25 6.78 3.14
CA ARG A 498 41.20 7.52 1.89
C ARG A 498 40.41 6.74 0.83
N VAL A 499 39.55 7.45 0.09
CA VAL A 499 38.71 6.86 -0.95
C VAL A 499 38.97 7.60 -2.27
N ARG A 500 39.19 6.90 -3.38
CA ARG A 500 39.16 7.47 -4.71
C ARG A 500 37.83 7.19 -5.37
N VAL A 501 37.14 8.24 -5.82
CA VAL A 501 35.90 8.13 -6.60
C VAL A 501 36.25 8.42 -8.07
N ALA A 502 35.80 7.55 -8.98
CA ALA A 502 36.07 7.70 -10.43
C ALA A 502 35.61 9.08 -10.94
N ALA A 503 36.45 9.68 -11.77
CA ALA A 503 36.20 11.01 -12.35
C ALA A 503 34.91 11.05 -13.20
N THR A 504 34.59 9.94 -13.87
CA THR A 504 33.45 9.81 -14.81
C THR A 504 32.63 8.58 -14.48
N GLU A 505 31.39 8.53 -14.99
CA GLU A 505 30.60 7.30 -15.05
C GLU A 505 31.32 6.25 -15.92
N VAL A 506 31.06 4.98 -15.63
CA VAL A 506 31.49 3.85 -16.47
C VAL A 506 30.79 3.95 -17.82
N THR A 507 31.56 3.79 -18.91
CA THR A 507 31.02 3.83 -20.27
C THR A 507 30.47 2.47 -20.71
N ALA A 508 29.57 2.48 -21.69
CA ALA A 508 29.03 1.27 -22.31
C ALA A 508 30.13 0.36 -22.87
N GLY A 509 31.18 0.96 -23.47
CA GLY A 509 32.34 0.21 -23.97
C GLY A 509 33.14 -0.47 -22.88
N GLU A 510 33.35 0.19 -21.74
CA GLU A 510 34.06 -0.39 -20.60
C GLU A 510 33.23 -1.52 -19.96
N PHE A 511 31.92 -1.33 -19.82
CA PHE A 511 31.03 -2.36 -19.27
C PHE A 511 30.94 -3.60 -20.18
N ARG A 512 30.89 -3.40 -21.50
CA ARG A 512 30.93 -4.48 -22.48
C ARG A 512 32.23 -5.29 -22.38
N ARG A 513 33.38 -4.62 -22.28
CA ARG A 513 34.67 -5.29 -22.08
C ARG A 513 34.66 -6.14 -20.80
N PHE A 514 34.09 -5.63 -19.71
CA PHE A 514 33.93 -6.42 -18.49
C PHE A 514 33.14 -7.71 -18.75
N VAL A 515 31.98 -7.61 -19.43
CA VAL A 515 31.15 -8.77 -19.73
C VAL A 515 31.91 -9.81 -20.59
N GLU A 516 32.67 -9.33 -21.58
CA GLU A 516 33.46 -10.18 -22.46
C GLU A 516 34.64 -10.85 -21.74
N GLU A 517 35.43 -10.08 -20.99
CA GLU A 517 36.65 -10.57 -20.35
C GLU A 517 36.39 -11.42 -19.11
N SER A 518 35.40 -11.06 -18.32
CA SER A 518 35.02 -11.82 -17.10
C SER A 518 34.08 -12.98 -17.36
N GLY A 519 33.38 -12.97 -18.49
CA GLY A 519 32.27 -13.90 -18.76
C GLY A 519 31.05 -13.66 -17.88
N TYR A 520 30.91 -12.47 -17.30
CA TYR A 520 29.82 -12.12 -16.44
C TYR A 520 28.46 -12.44 -17.04
N ARG A 521 27.58 -13.02 -16.22
CA ARG A 521 26.17 -13.27 -16.55
C ARG A 521 25.34 -12.87 -15.35
N PRO A 522 24.36 -11.98 -15.51
CA PRO A 522 23.46 -11.64 -14.43
C PRO A 522 22.64 -12.85 -14.01
N LEU A 523 22.31 -12.94 -12.73
CA LEU A 523 21.43 -14.00 -12.21
C LEU A 523 20.06 -13.99 -12.91
N VAL A 524 19.54 -12.79 -13.18
CA VAL A 524 18.30 -12.59 -13.92
C VAL A 524 18.59 -11.68 -15.13
N PRO A 525 18.45 -12.18 -16.37
CA PRO A 525 18.83 -11.43 -17.56
C PRO A 525 17.79 -10.39 -18.02
N THR A 526 16.67 -10.26 -17.35
CA THR A 526 15.61 -9.30 -17.70
C THR A 526 16.19 -7.90 -17.86
N ARG A 527 15.98 -7.28 -19.02
CA ARG A 527 16.44 -5.93 -19.39
C ARG A 527 17.95 -5.70 -19.31
N PHE A 528 18.74 -6.75 -19.17
CA PHE A 528 20.20 -6.60 -19.19
C PHE A 528 20.68 -6.09 -20.55
N ALA A 529 21.46 -5.02 -20.53
CA ALA A 529 21.95 -4.41 -21.75
C ALA A 529 22.85 -5.37 -22.52
N GLY A 530 22.38 -5.70 -23.70
CA GLY A 530 23.24 -6.28 -24.72
C GLY A 530 24.08 -5.19 -25.41
N ASP A 531 24.73 -5.59 -26.47
CA ASP A 531 25.81 -4.92 -27.19
C ASP A 531 25.47 -3.66 -28.00
N GLU A 532 24.35 -3.01 -27.83
CA GLU A 532 23.92 -1.93 -28.72
C GLU A 532 24.08 -0.56 -28.08
N GLY A 533 24.87 0.32 -28.71
CA GLY A 533 25.00 1.72 -28.37
C GLY A 533 26.38 2.34 -28.58
N ASP A 534 26.43 3.66 -28.39
CA ASP A 534 27.66 4.43 -28.41
C ASP A 534 28.61 3.95 -27.29
N PRO A 535 29.82 3.46 -27.58
CA PRO A 535 30.72 2.94 -26.56
C PRO A 535 31.15 3.99 -25.53
N ASP A 536 31.10 5.27 -25.90
CA ASP A 536 31.50 6.39 -25.04
C ASP A 536 30.31 6.92 -24.17
N ALA A 537 29.08 6.47 -24.45
CA ALA A 537 27.93 6.80 -23.62
C ALA A 537 27.99 6.11 -22.24
N PRO A 538 27.34 6.65 -21.21
CA PRO A 538 27.29 5.99 -19.92
C PRO A 538 26.62 4.62 -20.00
N ALA A 539 27.18 3.64 -19.31
CA ALA A 539 26.59 2.32 -19.16
C ALA A 539 25.25 2.42 -18.45
N VAL A 540 24.20 1.99 -19.10
CA VAL A 540 22.82 1.98 -18.60
C VAL A 540 22.19 0.60 -18.80
N LEU A 541 20.96 0.37 -18.36
CA LEU A 541 20.35 -0.96 -18.33
C LEU A 541 21.18 -1.95 -17.50
N VAL A 542 21.78 -1.44 -16.45
CA VAL A 542 22.49 -2.16 -15.40
C VAL A 542 21.75 -1.95 -14.08
N ASP A 543 21.59 -2.99 -13.27
CA ASP A 543 21.07 -2.87 -11.93
C ASP A 543 22.19 -2.72 -10.89
N LEU A 544 21.83 -2.67 -9.63
CA LEU A 544 22.79 -2.52 -8.54
C LEU A 544 23.80 -3.67 -8.50
N GLU A 545 23.37 -4.89 -8.78
CA GLU A 545 24.24 -6.08 -8.74
C GLU A 545 25.20 -6.11 -9.92
N ASP A 546 24.75 -5.71 -11.12
CA ASP A 546 25.61 -5.56 -12.29
C ASP A 546 26.71 -4.51 -12.05
N ALA A 547 26.31 -3.39 -11.45
CA ALA A 547 27.23 -2.30 -11.14
C ALA A 547 28.26 -2.72 -10.07
N ARG A 548 27.82 -3.44 -9.03
CA ARG A 548 28.72 -4.03 -8.02
C ARG A 548 29.70 -5.01 -8.64
N ALA A 549 29.21 -5.91 -9.52
CA ALA A 549 30.06 -6.89 -10.18
C ALA A 549 31.13 -6.25 -11.05
N TYR A 550 30.80 -5.20 -11.81
CA TYR A 550 31.74 -4.43 -12.56
C TYR A 550 32.82 -3.77 -11.67
N CYS A 551 32.35 -3.06 -10.61
CA CYS A 551 33.28 -2.38 -9.71
C CYS A 551 34.21 -3.37 -9.01
N ALA A 552 33.71 -4.55 -8.62
CA ALA A 552 34.53 -5.62 -8.08
C ALA A 552 35.60 -6.15 -9.06
N TRP A 553 35.22 -6.36 -10.32
CA TRP A 553 36.17 -6.75 -11.37
C TRP A 553 37.25 -5.71 -11.58
N ARG A 554 36.95 -4.40 -11.32
CA ARG A 554 37.91 -3.31 -11.32
C ARG A 554 38.67 -3.18 -9.99
N GLY A 555 38.54 -4.10 -9.04
CA GLY A 555 39.19 -4.04 -7.73
C GLY A 555 38.63 -2.93 -6.81
N GLY A 556 37.40 -2.48 -7.05
CA GLY A 556 36.72 -1.43 -6.30
C GLY A 556 35.29 -1.77 -5.93
N ARG A 557 34.53 -0.77 -5.53
CA ARG A 557 33.14 -0.84 -5.15
C ARG A 557 32.35 0.35 -5.71
N LEU A 558 31.06 0.41 -5.49
CA LEU A 558 30.30 1.65 -5.69
C LEU A 558 30.64 2.68 -4.61
N PRO A 559 30.63 3.98 -4.91
CA PRO A 559 30.67 5.01 -3.87
C PRO A 559 29.37 5.00 -3.06
N THR A 560 29.45 5.31 -1.78
CA THR A 560 28.27 5.68 -1.00
C THR A 560 27.69 6.99 -1.53
N GLU A 561 26.46 7.32 -1.17
CA GLU A 561 25.86 8.62 -1.56
C GLU A 561 26.66 9.81 -1.00
N ASP A 562 27.28 9.65 0.19
CA ASP A 562 28.10 10.67 0.82
C ASP A 562 29.45 10.83 0.11
N GLU A 563 30.14 9.74 -0.20
CA GLU A 563 31.38 9.76 -1.00
C GLU A 563 31.14 10.36 -2.38
N TRP A 564 30.03 10.01 -3.02
CA TRP A 564 29.64 10.60 -4.31
C TRP A 564 29.46 12.12 -4.18
N GLN A 565 28.77 12.58 -3.12
CA GLN A 565 28.54 14.01 -2.89
C GLN A 565 29.83 14.76 -2.58
N LEU A 566 30.69 14.20 -1.71
CA LEU A 566 31.98 14.78 -1.39
C LEU A 566 32.88 14.92 -2.64
N ALA A 567 32.88 13.89 -3.48
CA ALA A 567 33.69 13.91 -4.73
C ALA A 567 33.14 14.93 -5.75
N ALA A 568 31.81 15.14 -5.76
CA ALA A 568 31.16 16.02 -6.74
C ALA A 568 31.51 17.51 -6.58
N ASP A 569 32.06 17.91 -5.44
CA ASP A 569 32.54 19.27 -5.20
C ASP A 569 33.94 19.53 -5.81
N ASP A 570 34.65 18.49 -6.25
CA ASP A 570 35.95 18.62 -6.86
C ASP A 570 35.84 18.91 -8.38
N PRO A 571 36.63 19.83 -8.93
CA PRO A 571 36.64 20.14 -10.38
C PRO A 571 37.02 18.94 -11.28
N GLY A 572 37.69 17.93 -10.74
CA GLY A 572 38.04 16.69 -11.45
C GLY A 572 36.82 15.76 -11.65
N PHE A 573 35.75 15.96 -10.90
CA PHE A 573 34.56 15.16 -11.03
C PHE A 573 33.68 15.62 -12.20
N ARG A 574 33.45 14.73 -13.14
CA ARG A 574 32.68 15.02 -14.35
C ARG A 574 31.47 14.10 -14.45
N ARG A 575 30.41 14.62 -15.01
CA ARG A 575 29.18 13.87 -15.31
C ARG A 575 29.10 13.62 -16.81
N SER A 576 28.56 12.47 -17.18
CA SER A 576 28.29 12.13 -18.57
C SER A 576 27.30 13.09 -19.25
N GLU A 577 27.30 13.06 -20.57
CA GLU A 577 26.33 13.72 -21.45
C GLU A 577 25.77 12.70 -22.45
N PRO A 578 24.48 12.36 -22.35
CA PRO A 578 23.49 12.82 -21.35
C PRO A 578 23.78 12.33 -19.93
N ALA A 579 23.41 13.12 -18.92
CA ALA A 579 23.54 12.74 -17.54
C ALA A 579 22.60 11.57 -17.19
N VAL A 580 23.06 10.72 -16.27
CA VAL A 580 22.29 9.61 -15.73
C VAL A 580 22.36 9.62 -14.21
N TRP A 581 21.30 9.12 -13.56
CA TRP A 581 21.35 8.79 -12.12
C TRP A 581 22.48 7.80 -11.89
N ASN A 582 23.15 7.91 -10.74
CA ASN A 582 24.19 6.98 -10.36
C ASN A 582 23.71 6.06 -9.23
N TRP A 583 23.87 4.74 -9.44
CA TRP A 583 23.80 3.77 -8.35
C TRP A 583 24.84 4.11 -7.29
N THR A 584 24.46 3.98 -6.04
CA THR A 584 25.37 4.13 -4.90
C THR A 584 25.34 2.90 -4.00
N GLU A 585 26.37 2.74 -3.17
CA GLU A 585 26.42 1.69 -2.15
C GLU A 585 25.58 2.02 -0.89
N SER A 586 24.61 2.91 -1.04
CA SER A 586 23.67 3.29 0.02
C SER A 586 22.35 2.54 -0.16
N GLU A 587 22.39 1.21 -0.08
CA GLU A 587 21.23 0.33 0.00
C GLU A 587 20.79 0.18 1.45
N HIS A 588 19.48 0.21 1.69
CA HIS A 588 18.86 0.09 3.01
C HIS A 588 17.68 -0.88 2.99
N SER A 589 17.41 -1.48 4.15
CA SER A 589 16.19 -2.26 4.39
C SER A 589 15.65 -1.98 5.79
N ASP A 590 14.33 -1.95 5.91
CA ASP A 590 13.60 -1.98 7.18
C ASP A 590 13.03 -3.38 7.49
N GLY A 591 13.40 -4.39 6.70
CA GLY A 591 12.89 -5.76 6.77
C GLY A 591 11.56 -5.99 6.05
N ARG A 592 11.06 -4.94 5.36
CA ARG A 592 9.88 -5.01 4.48
C ARG A 592 10.16 -4.32 3.13
N THR A 593 10.92 -3.24 3.16
CA THR A 593 11.21 -2.43 1.98
C THR A 593 12.71 -2.27 1.79
N ARG A 594 13.22 -2.62 0.61
CA ARG A 594 14.57 -2.27 0.18
C ARG A 594 14.55 -1.04 -0.70
N PHE A 595 15.52 -0.17 -0.49
CA PHE A 595 15.71 1.02 -1.32
C PHE A 595 17.19 1.38 -1.46
N VAL A 596 17.49 2.11 -2.50
CA VAL A 596 18.85 2.60 -2.80
C VAL A 596 18.78 4.11 -3.00
N MET A 597 19.79 4.83 -2.52
CA MET A 597 19.92 6.25 -2.78
C MET A 597 20.61 6.47 -4.12
N LEU A 598 19.96 7.21 -5.02
CA LEU A 598 20.54 7.61 -6.30
C LEU A 598 21.01 9.05 -6.25
N LYS A 599 22.08 9.36 -6.96
CA LYS A 599 22.70 10.70 -7.05
C LYS A 599 22.79 11.18 -8.50
N GLY A 600 22.81 12.48 -8.69
CA GLY A 600 23.21 13.12 -9.93
C GLY A 600 22.06 13.61 -10.83
N GLY A 601 20.92 12.98 -10.86
CA GLY A 601 19.85 13.29 -11.82
C GLY A 601 20.08 12.70 -13.20
N SER A 602 19.05 12.72 -14.06
CA SER A 602 19.13 12.17 -15.42
C SER A 602 18.44 13.07 -16.44
N ASP A 603 19.10 13.27 -17.57
CA ASP A 603 18.52 13.93 -18.75
C ASP A 603 17.57 12.98 -19.53
N ARG A 604 17.51 11.71 -19.14
CA ARG A 604 16.70 10.63 -19.77
C ARG A 604 15.44 10.28 -18.99
N GLY A 605 14.91 11.23 -18.24
CA GLY A 605 13.69 11.01 -17.46
C GLY A 605 12.45 10.82 -18.33
N ALA A 606 11.38 10.33 -17.71
CA ALA A 606 10.10 10.13 -18.37
C ALA A 606 9.33 11.45 -18.48
N THR A 607 8.74 11.69 -19.63
CA THR A 607 7.92 12.88 -19.86
C THR A 607 6.63 12.82 -19.02
N GLY A 608 6.33 13.89 -18.27
CA GLY A 608 5.10 14.03 -17.49
C GLY A 608 5.10 13.26 -16.18
N SER A 609 6.25 12.81 -15.71
CA SER A 609 6.41 12.04 -14.48
C SER A 609 7.06 12.82 -13.34
N ASP A 610 7.17 14.15 -13.42
CA ASP A 610 7.76 15.02 -12.38
C ASP A 610 7.09 14.84 -11.00
N TRP A 611 5.87 14.32 -11.00
CA TRP A 611 5.16 13.91 -9.81
C TRP A 611 5.88 12.82 -9.00
N TYR A 612 6.56 11.90 -9.68
CA TYR A 612 7.22 10.76 -9.05
C TYR A 612 8.72 10.98 -8.85
N VAL A 613 9.41 11.50 -9.86
CA VAL A 613 10.87 11.69 -9.86
C VAL A 613 11.21 13.03 -10.50
N GLU A 614 12.11 13.78 -9.88
CA GLU A 614 12.67 15.00 -10.48
C GLU A 614 13.39 14.67 -11.79
N GLN A 615 13.11 15.45 -12.81
CA GLN A 615 13.75 15.35 -14.11
C GLN A 615 15.00 16.25 -14.19
N GLY A 616 15.90 15.91 -15.11
CA GLY A 616 17.10 16.65 -15.37
C GLY A 616 18.22 16.42 -14.36
N ARG A 617 19.33 17.11 -14.58
CA ARG A 617 20.49 17.09 -13.68
C ARG A 617 20.14 17.68 -12.34
N GLN A 618 20.52 16.99 -11.27
CA GLN A 618 20.34 17.46 -9.91
C GLN A 618 21.67 17.96 -9.32
N SER A 619 21.59 18.86 -8.35
CA SER A 619 22.75 19.30 -7.57
C SER A 619 23.35 18.14 -6.76
N ALA A 620 24.61 18.29 -6.36
CA ALA A 620 25.32 17.23 -5.64
C ALA A 620 24.66 16.88 -4.29
N ASP A 621 24.05 17.85 -3.63
CA ASP A 621 23.34 17.68 -2.37
C ASP A 621 22.02 16.89 -2.51
N TYR A 622 21.49 16.76 -3.73
CA TYR A 622 20.21 16.06 -3.96
C TYR A 622 20.39 14.56 -4.07
N ALA A 623 19.51 13.82 -3.39
CA ALA A 623 19.43 12.37 -3.47
C ALA A 623 17.98 11.94 -3.70
N VAL A 624 17.79 10.89 -4.47
CA VAL A 624 16.48 10.25 -4.64
C VAL A 624 16.47 8.86 -4.04
N LYS A 625 15.45 8.56 -3.25
CA LYS A 625 15.18 7.20 -2.76
C LYS A 625 14.49 6.42 -3.86
N LEU A 626 15.14 5.40 -4.38
CA LEU A 626 14.54 4.44 -5.29
C LEU A 626 14.15 3.18 -4.52
N LEU A 627 12.86 2.87 -4.45
CA LEU A 627 12.41 1.56 -3.99
C LEU A 627 12.94 0.50 -4.95
N ARG A 628 13.69 -0.46 -4.40
CA ARG A 628 14.42 -1.44 -5.22
C ARG A 628 13.47 -2.52 -5.73
N PRO A 629 13.24 -2.65 -7.05
CA PRO A 629 12.60 -3.82 -7.61
C PRO A 629 13.60 -4.97 -7.74
N GLY A 630 13.12 -6.20 -7.65
CA GLY A 630 13.90 -7.40 -7.95
C GLY A 630 13.87 -7.79 -9.43
N LEU A 631 14.39 -8.97 -9.74
CA LEU A 631 14.31 -9.65 -11.05
C LEU A 631 14.85 -8.80 -12.22
N GLY A 632 15.81 -7.92 -11.96
CA GLY A 632 16.40 -7.06 -12.98
C GLY A 632 15.54 -5.85 -13.38
N LEU A 633 14.40 -5.63 -12.76
CA LEU A 633 13.50 -4.50 -13.07
C LEU A 633 14.13 -3.13 -12.70
N GLY A 634 15.18 -3.10 -11.88
CA GLY A 634 15.97 -1.91 -11.60
C GLY A 634 16.78 -1.39 -12.79
N ARG A 635 16.97 -2.21 -13.82
CA ARG A 635 17.70 -1.82 -15.05
C ARG A 635 16.92 -0.77 -15.82
N SER A 636 17.47 0.42 -15.86
CA SER A 636 16.85 1.60 -16.45
C SER A 636 17.77 2.27 -17.44
N THR A 637 17.22 2.88 -18.48
CA THR A 637 17.99 3.73 -19.42
C THR A 637 18.43 5.04 -18.78
N ALA A 638 17.88 5.40 -17.62
CA ALA A 638 18.15 6.63 -16.91
C ALA A 638 19.17 6.49 -15.78
N ILE A 639 19.63 5.25 -15.46
CA ILE A 639 20.53 4.97 -14.35
C ILE A 639 21.80 4.31 -14.86
N GLY A 640 22.94 4.86 -14.48
CA GLY A 640 24.28 4.32 -14.65
C GLY A 640 25.02 4.29 -13.32
N PHE A 641 26.36 4.28 -13.34
CA PHE A 641 27.14 4.21 -12.11
C PHE A 641 28.61 4.65 -12.35
N ARG A 642 29.35 4.83 -11.26
CA ARG A 642 30.80 5.01 -11.22
C ARG A 642 31.40 4.18 -10.11
N CYS A 643 32.70 3.90 -10.18
CA CYS A 643 33.43 3.15 -9.17
C CYS A 643 34.04 4.04 -8.09
N ALA A 644 34.33 3.43 -6.94
CA ALA A 644 35.16 3.94 -5.88
C ALA A 644 36.19 2.88 -5.46
N TRP A 645 37.31 3.29 -4.90
CA TRP A 645 38.37 2.43 -4.39
C TRP A 645 38.85 2.90 -3.05
N ASP A 646 38.98 1.99 -2.11
CA ASP A 646 39.62 2.24 -0.82
C ASP A 646 41.13 2.21 -1.05
N LEU A 647 41.82 3.31 -0.73
CA LEU A 647 43.26 3.48 -1.05
C LEU A 647 44.17 2.99 0.08
N ASP A 648 43.64 2.78 1.27
CA ASP A 648 44.40 2.35 2.43
C ASP A 648 44.14 0.86 2.74
N GLU A 649 45.23 0.15 3.13
CA GLU A 649 45.12 -1.26 3.51
C GLU A 649 44.44 -1.38 4.89
N ASN A 650 43.42 -2.25 4.99
CA ASN A 650 42.73 -2.64 6.24
C ASN A 650 41.77 -1.61 6.89
N VAL A 651 40.77 -1.17 6.16
CA VAL A 651 39.56 -0.57 6.81
C VAL A 651 38.47 -1.62 6.87
N ALA A 652 38.25 -2.23 8.03
CA ALA A 652 37.08 -3.07 8.28
C ALA A 652 35.82 -2.19 8.19
N PRO A 653 34.71 -2.66 7.60
CA PRO A 653 33.47 -1.91 7.58
C PRO A 653 33.04 -1.62 9.01
N HIS A 654 32.88 -0.34 9.35
CA HIS A 654 32.35 0.06 10.65
C HIS A 654 30.89 -0.38 10.76
N GLU A 655 30.59 -1.18 11.78
CA GLU A 655 29.25 -1.34 12.30
C GLU A 655 28.87 0.02 12.92
N GLU A 656 27.98 0.76 12.26
CA GLU A 656 27.33 1.91 12.89
C GLU A 656 26.42 1.39 14.01
N GLU A 657 26.89 1.53 15.24
CA GLU A 657 26.06 1.41 16.44
C GLU A 657 25.13 2.64 16.54
N ARG A 658 23.81 2.36 16.44
CA ARG A 658 22.60 3.08 16.89
C ARG A 658 22.11 4.24 16.05
#